data_408ae66e4fa1a4319b5355d9d5eb43da
#
_entry.id   408ae66e4fa1a4319b5355d9d5eb43da
#
_cell.length_a   1.000
_cell.length_b   1.000
_cell.length_c   1.000
_cell.angle_alpha   90.00
_cell.angle_beta   90.00
_cell.angle_gamma   90.00
#
_symmetry.space_group_name_H-M   'P 1'
#
loop_
_entity.id
_entity.type
_entity.pdbx_description
1 polymer ?
#
loop_
_entity_poly.entity_id
_entity_poly.type
_entity_poly.pdbx_seq_one_letter_code
_entity_poly.pdbx_strand_id
1 'polypeptide(L)'
;MTEEVISVSEDFYVLSTSSRVDDRVRVLKHGETFAVFDRFGDIERFGNGRLGVYHQDTRFLSRFMLRVGKRRPLLLSSSIKDDNAILAVDLMNPDFLLADAVVIPHGTVHIFRSKVLWEATLHERIRIHNYGMLPVELDFVIEFDANFADIFEVRGMDRERRGCRLATEITPDTVILGYEGLDECIRRTRIAFDPPATRLTESEANFQIALNSGDEANYYCAIACEPDGGARGAHHSAAGGVRSKTALSYDKAAKCAVDAFKCARVEEPEFFTSNEQFNDWLNRSIADLHMLRTKTACGLYPYAGVPWFSTAFGRDGIITALECLWFNPALARGVLSYLAAKQAHIENAEQDAEPGKILHETRQGEMAALGEVPFGLYYGSIDATPLFVMLAGAYYERTGDRAFARSIWPNVARALTWIDRYGDRDRDGFVEYARRSHHGLVHQGWKDSHDAIFDADGQPAEGPIALCEVQGYIYAAKLAAAELARGLGDNATAQELVSQAEKLRQRFDETFWCDDLSTFALALDGNKQPCRVRTSNAGHCLFAGIATDERARCVAATLTNEASFSGWGIRTVAAQEARYNPMSYHNGSVWPHDNALIGAGLARSGLKNEAAKVVTALFDASLFFELHRLPELFCGFARRAGEGPTLYPVACAPQAWAAGAAFLLLQACLGLRVLGFERKLMFSGPVLPEFLEQVTIRNLRIGEACVDLSLTRNKEDVRIDVLRKQGDVKIVVVE
;
A
#
# COMPACT_ATOMS: atom_id res chain seq x y z
N MET A 1 21.51 10.14 41.85
CA MET A 1 21.11 10.16 40.43
C MET A 1 20.16 9.00 40.25
N THR A 2 18.88 9.27 40.26
CA THR A 2 17.81 8.28 39.97
C THR A 2 17.81 8.05 38.48
N GLU A 3 18.12 6.84 38.03
CA GLU A 3 17.90 6.42 36.65
C GLU A 3 16.38 6.45 36.38
N GLU A 4 15.94 7.41 35.58
CA GLU A 4 14.63 7.38 34.98
C GLU A 4 14.67 6.30 33.90
N VAL A 5 14.05 5.17 34.20
CA VAL A 5 13.72 4.16 33.18
C VAL A 5 12.64 4.78 32.31
N ILE A 6 13.02 5.22 31.11
CA ILE A 6 12.06 5.60 30.07
C ILE A 6 11.31 4.31 29.72
N SER A 7 10.07 4.20 30.16
CA SER A 7 9.17 3.14 29.69
C SER A 7 8.93 3.39 28.21
N VAL A 8 9.46 2.51 27.36
CA VAL A 8 9.10 2.48 25.94
C VAL A 8 7.61 2.15 25.91
N SER A 9 6.78 3.11 25.47
CA SER A 9 5.36 2.87 25.22
C SER A 9 5.26 1.78 24.16
N GLU A 10 4.23 0.91 24.25
CA GLU A 10 3.91 -0.12 23.27
C GLU A 10 3.46 0.54 21.95
N ASP A 11 4.40 1.09 21.21
CA ASP A 11 4.14 1.75 19.93
C ASP A 11 4.11 0.70 18.83
N PHE A 12 2.96 0.57 18.15
CA PHE A 12 2.79 -0.31 16.98
C PHE A 12 3.55 0.19 15.73
N TYR A 13 4.44 1.16 15.88
CA TYR A 13 5.24 1.74 14.79
C TYR A 13 6.52 0.96 14.57
N VAL A 14 6.89 0.86 13.30
CA VAL A 14 8.16 0.28 12.91
C VAL A 14 9.25 1.33 13.06
N LEU A 15 10.10 1.17 14.07
CA LEU A 15 11.25 2.06 14.29
C LEU A 15 12.42 1.63 13.41
N SER A 16 13.10 2.61 12.79
CA SER A 16 14.34 2.36 12.07
C SER A 16 15.50 2.21 13.07
N THR A 17 15.89 0.96 13.33
CA THR A 17 17.02 0.65 14.25
C THR A 17 18.29 0.24 13.52
N SER A 18 18.27 0.18 12.15
CA SER A 18 19.41 -0.27 11.34
C SER A 18 20.24 0.91 10.84
N SER A 19 21.56 0.81 11.00
CA SER A 19 22.54 1.74 10.45
C SER A 19 23.13 1.32 9.09
N ARG A 20 22.57 0.32 8.42
CA ARG A 20 23.08 -0.18 7.13
C ARG A 20 22.68 0.71 5.96
N VAL A 21 23.66 1.06 5.14
CA VAL A 21 23.55 2.00 4.00
C VAL A 21 22.82 1.40 2.77
N ASP A 22 22.68 0.08 2.65
CA ASP A 22 22.05 -0.58 1.49
C ASP A 22 21.00 -1.61 1.92
N ASP A 23 19.82 -1.11 2.29
CA ASP A 23 18.65 -1.90 2.66
C ASP A 23 17.69 -2.15 1.47
N ARG A 24 18.19 -2.07 0.23
CA ARG A 24 17.36 -2.35 -0.95
C ARG A 24 16.93 -3.80 -0.97
N VAL A 25 15.64 -4.00 -0.86
CA VAL A 25 15.01 -5.33 -0.86
C VAL A 25 14.31 -5.62 -2.18
N ARG A 26 14.07 -6.89 -2.42
CA ARG A 26 13.26 -7.41 -3.52
C ARG A 26 11.98 -8.00 -2.94
N VAL A 27 10.84 -7.65 -3.52
CA VAL A 27 9.52 -8.07 -3.03
C VAL A 27 8.78 -8.83 -4.11
N LEU A 28 8.25 -9.99 -3.75
CA LEU A 28 7.25 -10.72 -4.53
C LEU A 28 6.00 -10.89 -3.66
N LYS A 29 4.81 -10.82 -4.27
CA LYS A 29 3.55 -11.06 -3.57
C LYS A 29 2.52 -11.71 -4.49
N HIS A 30 1.79 -12.68 -3.95
CA HIS A 30 0.62 -13.28 -4.59
C HIS A 30 -0.41 -13.67 -3.52
N GLY A 31 -1.62 -13.10 -3.62
CA GLY A 31 -2.68 -13.33 -2.63
C GLY A 31 -2.26 -12.95 -1.21
N GLU A 32 -2.45 -13.85 -0.27
CA GLU A 32 -2.12 -13.70 1.17
C GLU A 32 -0.63 -13.88 1.48
N THR A 33 0.20 -14.17 0.46
CA THR A 33 1.62 -14.51 0.63
C THR A 33 2.51 -13.45 0.02
N PHE A 34 3.56 -13.06 0.72
CA PHE A 34 4.61 -12.22 0.20
C PHE A 34 5.99 -12.69 0.65
N ALA A 35 6.99 -12.33 -0.11
CA ALA A 35 8.39 -12.65 0.15
C ALA A 35 9.26 -11.41 0.01
N VAL A 36 10.18 -11.22 0.95
CA VAL A 36 11.14 -10.12 0.98
C VAL A 36 12.55 -10.71 1.00
N PHE A 37 13.34 -10.34 0.00
CA PHE A 37 14.70 -10.80 -0.20
C PHE A 37 15.68 -9.63 -0.19
N ASP A 38 16.95 -9.94 0.07
CA ASP A 38 18.03 -9.00 -0.24
C ASP A 38 18.36 -9.00 -1.76
N ARG A 39 19.36 -8.24 -2.17
CA ARG A 39 19.78 -8.13 -3.58
C ARG A 39 20.34 -9.43 -4.17
N PHE A 40 20.79 -10.36 -3.34
CA PHE A 40 21.26 -11.68 -3.78
C PHE A 40 20.13 -12.70 -3.96
N GLY A 41 18.90 -12.30 -3.63
CA GLY A 41 17.76 -13.20 -3.56
C GLY A 41 17.78 -14.11 -2.34
N ASP A 42 18.53 -13.73 -1.31
CA ASP A 42 18.63 -14.47 -0.05
C ASP A 42 17.69 -13.88 1.00
N ILE A 43 17.37 -14.70 1.99
CA ILE A 43 16.71 -14.35 3.24
C ILE A 43 17.69 -14.59 4.36
N GLU A 44 18.15 -13.52 5.02
CA GLU A 44 19.13 -13.58 6.09
C GLU A 44 18.66 -12.74 7.28
N ARG A 45 19.02 -13.17 8.52
CA ARG A 45 18.68 -12.46 9.75
C ARG A 45 19.61 -11.26 9.97
N PHE A 46 19.59 -10.26 9.08
CA PHE A 46 20.35 -9.02 9.25
C PHE A 46 19.44 -7.79 9.09
N GLY A 47 19.85 -6.69 9.67
CA GLY A 47 19.11 -5.42 9.62
C GLY A 47 17.81 -5.49 10.45
N ASN A 48 16.75 -4.87 9.94
CA ASN A 48 15.43 -4.78 10.60
C ASN A 48 14.69 -6.13 10.66
N GLY A 49 15.34 -7.25 10.34
CA GLY A 49 14.74 -8.57 10.43
C GLY A 49 13.57 -8.86 9.48
N ARG A 50 13.29 -7.96 8.53
CA ARG A 50 12.10 -8.01 7.64
C ARG A 50 12.16 -9.04 6.53
N LEU A 51 13.34 -9.61 6.24
CA LEU A 51 13.48 -10.62 5.19
C LEU A 51 12.77 -11.92 5.58
N GLY A 52 12.06 -12.52 4.63
CA GLY A 52 11.31 -13.74 4.88
C GLY A 52 10.28 -14.05 3.81
N VAL A 53 9.66 -15.22 3.94
CA VAL A 53 8.41 -15.57 3.27
C VAL A 53 7.31 -15.53 4.33
N TYR A 54 6.27 -14.77 4.05
CA TYR A 54 5.17 -14.51 4.96
C TYR A 54 3.85 -14.99 4.34
N HIS A 55 3.01 -15.58 5.17
CA HIS A 55 1.66 -15.95 4.80
C HIS A 55 0.72 -15.66 5.98
N GLN A 56 -0.35 -14.90 5.75
CA GLN A 56 -1.35 -14.57 6.78
C GLN A 56 -0.69 -14.08 8.08
N ASP A 57 0.11 -13.00 7.98
CA ASP A 57 0.84 -12.34 9.06
C ASP A 57 1.88 -13.20 9.81
N THR A 58 2.17 -14.44 9.36
CA THR A 58 3.20 -15.31 9.93
C THR A 58 4.39 -15.48 8.99
N ARG A 59 5.62 -15.41 9.51
CA ARG A 59 6.86 -15.65 8.76
C ARG A 59 7.19 -17.14 8.67
N PHE A 60 6.81 -17.79 7.57
CA PHE A 60 7.04 -19.21 7.32
C PHE A 60 8.50 -19.56 6.96
N LEU A 61 9.27 -18.62 6.43
CA LEU A 61 10.70 -18.84 6.13
C LEU A 61 11.47 -17.62 6.65
N SER A 62 12.44 -17.86 7.54
CA SER A 62 13.24 -16.80 8.18
C SER A 62 14.71 -16.83 7.76
N ARG A 63 15.14 -17.88 7.07
CA ARG A 63 16.47 -18.01 6.47
C ARG A 63 16.37 -18.80 5.18
N PHE A 64 17.05 -18.33 4.14
CA PHE A 64 17.22 -19.03 2.87
C PHE A 64 18.40 -18.44 2.13
N MET A 65 19.53 -19.13 2.13
CA MET A 65 20.80 -18.59 1.65
C MET A 65 21.52 -19.58 0.75
N LEU A 66 22.04 -19.09 -0.38
CA LEU A 66 22.89 -19.85 -1.28
C LEU A 66 24.37 -19.59 -0.95
N ARG A 67 25.14 -20.65 -0.75
CA ARG A 67 26.61 -20.63 -0.64
C ARG A 67 27.25 -21.56 -1.64
N VAL A 68 28.39 -21.13 -2.18
CA VAL A 68 29.20 -21.94 -3.09
C VAL A 68 30.58 -22.08 -2.46
N GLY A 69 31.01 -23.31 -2.20
CA GLY A 69 32.26 -23.58 -1.47
C GLY A 69 32.33 -22.84 -0.13
N LYS A 70 31.26 -22.81 0.65
CA LYS A 70 31.13 -22.10 1.94
C LYS A 70 31.17 -20.57 1.85
N ARG A 71 31.27 -19.96 0.69
CA ARG A 71 31.28 -18.52 0.48
C ARG A 71 29.99 -18.07 -0.19
N ARG A 72 29.59 -16.83 0.07
CA ARG A 72 28.50 -16.20 -0.69
C ARG A 72 28.98 -15.89 -2.11
N PRO A 73 28.22 -16.20 -3.16
CA PRO A 73 28.53 -15.78 -4.53
C PRO A 73 28.64 -14.25 -4.64
N LEU A 74 29.31 -13.77 -5.67
CA LEU A 74 29.44 -12.35 -5.98
C LEU A 74 28.24 -11.91 -6.82
N LEU A 75 27.66 -10.75 -6.49
CA LEU A 75 26.50 -10.19 -7.17
C LEU A 75 26.91 -9.49 -8.48
N LEU A 76 26.28 -9.85 -9.58
CA LEU A 76 26.37 -9.16 -10.86
C LEU A 76 25.16 -8.25 -11.09
N SER A 77 23.95 -8.83 -11.02
CA SER A 77 22.72 -8.06 -11.17
C SER A 77 21.58 -8.63 -10.33
N SER A 78 20.58 -7.79 -10.04
CA SER A 78 19.35 -8.19 -9.35
C SER A 78 18.20 -7.30 -9.81
N SER A 79 17.18 -7.89 -10.43
CA SER A 79 16.05 -7.18 -10.99
C SER A 79 14.73 -7.91 -10.74
N ILE A 80 13.65 -7.14 -10.66
CA ILE A 80 12.29 -7.65 -10.73
C ILE A 80 11.74 -7.27 -12.09
N LYS A 81 11.09 -8.20 -12.78
CA LYS A 81 10.46 -7.93 -14.08
C LYS A 81 9.35 -6.87 -13.95
N ASP A 82 9.02 -6.24 -15.06
CA ASP A 82 8.06 -5.13 -15.11
C ASP A 82 6.66 -5.50 -14.60
N ASP A 83 6.28 -6.78 -14.71
CA ASP A 83 5.01 -7.33 -14.21
C ASP A 83 5.06 -7.76 -12.73
N ASN A 84 6.16 -7.54 -12.01
CA ASN A 84 6.41 -8.02 -10.64
C ASN A 84 6.33 -9.55 -10.45
N ALA A 85 6.27 -10.33 -11.52
CA ALA A 85 6.04 -11.77 -11.43
C ALA A 85 7.31 -12.55 -11.07
N ILE A 86 8.48 -12.10 -11.53
CA ILE A 86 9.73 -12.83 -11.41
C ILE A 86 10.85 -11.95 -10.88
N LEU A 87 11.51 -12.42 -9.83
CA LEU A 87 12.81 -11.91 -9.38
C LEU A 87 13.92 -12.68 -10.09
N ALA A 88 14.80 -11.96 -10.76
CA ALA A 88 16.00 -12.49 -11.44
C ALA A 88 17.27 -11.97 -10.78
N VAL A 89 18.20 -12.85 -10.48
CA VAL A 89 19.47 -12.51 -9.83
C VAL A 89 20.60 -13.25 -10.55
N ASP A 90 21.57 -12.48 -11.04
CA ASP A 90 22.80 -12.99 -11.66
C ASP A 90 23.94 -12.89 -10.67
N LEU A 91 24.60 -14.02 -10.45
CA LEU A 91 25.72 -14.18 -9.53
C LEU A 91 26.88 -14.87 -10.25
N MET A 92 28.07 -14.75 -9.67
CA MET A 92 29.25 -15.53 -10.11
C MET A 92 30.00 -16.10 -8.91
N ASN A 93 30.82 -17.13 -9.15
CA ASN A 93 31.67 -17.70 -8.11
C ASN A 93 32.77 -16.71 -7.67
N PRO A 94 33.12 -16.66 -6.38
CA PRO A 94 34.36 -16.06 -5.92
C PRO A 94 35.57 -16.96 -6.31
N ASP A 95 36.80 -16.47 -6.11
CA ASP A 95 38.01 -17.33 -6.23
C ASP A 95 37.94 -18.49 -5.25
N PHE A 96 38.13 -19.71 -5.77
CA PHE A 96 38.33 -20.89 -4.94
C PHE A 96 39.82 -21.21 -4.83
N LEU A 97 40.28 -21.37 -3.59
CA LEU A 97 41.70 -21.59 -3.25
C LEU A 97 41.89 -23.01 -2.75
N LEU A 98 42.96 -23.66 -3.20
CA LEU A 98 43.49 -24.89 -2.64
C LEU A 98 44.98 -24.65 -2.28
N ALA A 99 45.35 -24.78 -1.02
CA ALA A 99 46.68 -24.48 -0.52
C ALA A 99 47.23 -23.12 -1.01
N ASP A 100 46.40 -22.06 -0.92
CA ASP A 100 46.63 -20.67 -1.34
C ASP A 100 46.77 -20.43 -2.86
N ALA A 101 46.65 -21.47 -3.68
CA ALA A 101 46.59 -21.31 -5.13
C ALA A 101 45.13 -21.23 -5.62
N VAL A 102 44.81 -20.30 -6.54
CA VAL A 102 43.50 -20.20 -7.16
C VAL A 102 43.30 -21.38 -8.10
N VAL A 103 42.37 -22.27 -7.77
CA VAL A 103 42.01 -23.44 -8.59
C VAL A 103 40.84 -23.20 -9.50
N ILE A 104 39.87 -22.36 -9.07
CA ILE A 104 38.76 -21.87 -9.89
C ILE A 104 38.70 -20.35 -9.73
N PRO A 105 39.11 -19.59 -10.75
CA PRO A 105 39.05 -18.13 -10.71
C PRO A 105 37.61 -17.60 -10.57
N HIS A 106 37.46 -16.46 -9.96
CA HIS A 106 36.16 -15.75 -9.95
C HIS A 106 35.66 -15.53 -11.38
N GLY A 107 34.36 -15.56 -11.56
CA GLY A 107 33.70 -15.36 -12.86
C GLY A 107 33.82 -16.56 -13.82
N THR A 108 34.34 -17.71 -13.36
CA THR A 108 34.35 -18.96 -14.13
C THR A 108 32.97 -19.58 -14.23
N VAL A 109 32.19 -19.52 -13.12
CA VAL A 109 30.85 -20.10 -13.02
C VAL A 109 29.82 -19.01 -12.81
N HIS A 110 28.86 -18.97 -13.71
CA HIS A 110 27.69 -18.11 -13.60
C HIS A 110 26.55 -18.85 -12.88
N ILE A 111 25.88 -18.18 -11.98
CA ILE A 111 24.73 -18.69 -11.20
C ILE A 111 23.55 -17.76 -11.42
N PHE A 112 22.56 -18.25 -12.11
CA PHE A 112 21.31 -17.50 -12.33
C PHE A 112 20.21 -18.05 -11.43
N ARG A 113 19.69 -17.20 -10.55
CA ARG A 113 18.57 -17.49 -9.66
C ARG A 113 17.31 -16.80 -10.18
N SER A 114 16.24 -17.52 -10.29
CA SER A 114 14.95 -17.00 -10.74
C SER A 114 13.86 -17.46 -9.79
N LYS A 115 13.12 -16.52 -9.20
CA LYS A 115 12.09 -16.79 -8.18
C LYS A 115 10.75 -16.29 -8.63
N VAL A 116 9.71 -17.07 -8.34
CA VAL A 116 8.30 -16.72 -8.56
C VAL A 116 7.46 -17.14 -7.35
N LEU A 117 6.51 -16.31 -6.95
CA LEU A 117 5.56 -16.60 -5.87
C LEU A 117 4.18 -16.86 -6.47
N TRP A 118 3.62 -18.05 -6.19
CA TRP A 118 2.32 -18.46 -6.69
C TRP A 118 1.59 -19.38 -5.70
N GLU A 119 0.32 -19.10 -5.38
CA GLU A 119 -0.55 -19.91 -4.49
C GLU A 119 0.15 -20.40 -3.22
N ALA A 120 0.64 -19.48 -2.39
CA ALA A 120 1.34 -19.74 -1.13
C ALA A 120 2.65 -20.55 -1.28
N THR A 121 3.21 -20.67 -2.50
CA THR A 121 4.47 -21.37 -2.75
C THR A 121 5.46 -20.47 -3.46
N LEU A 122 6.65 -20.33 -2.88
CA LEU A 122 7.81 -19.72 -3.52
C LEU A 122 8.53 -20.80 -4.33
N HIS A 123 8.63 -20.60 -5.63
CA HIS A 123 9.38 -21.46 -6.54
C HIS A 123 10.67 -20.77 -6.93
N GLU A 124 11.78 -21.50 -6.88
CA GLU A 124 13.07 -21.03 -7.34
C GLU A 124 13.67 -22.01 -8.35
N ARG A 125 14.29 -21.46 -9.40
CA ARG A 125 15.20 -22.16 -10.30
C ARG A 125 16.59 -21.57 -10.14
N ILE A 126 17.57 -22.42 -9.90
CA ILE A 126 19.01 -22.09 -9.84
C ILE A 126 19.66 -22.77 -11.04
N ARG A 127 20.15 -21.97 -11.99
CA ARG A 127 20.91 -22.45 -13.15
C ARG A 127 22.37 -22.12 -12.94
N ILE A 128 23.22 -23.12 -13.05
CA ILE A 128 24.66 -23.01 -12.87
C ILE A 128 25.33 -23.37 -14.19
N HIS A 129 26.16 -22.48 -14.75
CA HIS A 129 26.80 -22.63 -16.04
C HIS A 129 28.30 -22.38 -15.91
N ASN A 130 29.13 -23.33 -16.47
CA ASN A 130 30.57 -23.20 -16.51
C ASN A 130 31.01 -22.49 -17.79
N TYR A 131 31.42 -21.24 -17.69
CA TYR A 131 32.02 -20.46 -18.80
C TYR A 131 33.53 -20.58 -18.86
N GLY A 132 34.14 -21.35 -17.95
CA GLY A 132 35.60 -21.65 -17.97
C GLY A 132 35.95 -22.62 -19.07
N MET A 133 37.27 -22.73 -19.38
CA MET A 133 37.79 -23.65 -20.38
C MET A 133 38.07 -25.06 -19.83
N LEU A 134 38.02 -25.21 -18.51
CA LEU A 134 38.31 -26.48 -17.82
C LEU A 134 37.07 -26.99 -17.10
N PRO A 135 36.95 -28.31 -16.90
CA PRO A 135 35.90 -28.84 -16.02
C PRO A 135 36.05 -28.29 -14.61
N VAL A 136 34.88 -28.06 -13.95
CA VAL A 136 34.82 -27.60 -12.56
C VAL A 136 34.02 -28.58 -11.73
N GLU A 137 34.49 -28.83 -10.51
CA GLU A 137 33.75 -29.53 -9.47
C GLU A 137 33.48 -28.54 -8.32
N LEU A 138 32.22 -28.38 -7.94
CA LEU A 138 31.79 -27.43 -6.94
C LEU A 138 30.79 -28.06 -5.98
N ASP A 139 30.89 -27.67 -4.72
CA ASP A 139 29.84 -27.89 -3.74
C ASP A 139 29.05 -26.60 -3.56
N PHE A 140 27.72 -26.68 -3.58
CA PHE A 140 26.89 -25.58 -3.13
C PHE A 140 25.90 -26.06 -2.07
N VAL A 141 25.52 -25.14 -1.20
CA VAL A 141 24.64 -25.38 -0.05
C VAL A 141 23.52 -24.36 -0.05
N ILE A 142 22.30 -24.81 0.20
CA ILE A 142 21.17 -23.97 0.53
C ILE A 142 20.90 -24.12 2.02
N GLU A 143 21.12 -23.05 2.78
CA GLU A 143 20.82 -22.96 4.21
C GLU A 143 19.41 -22.42 4.39
N PHE A 144 18.59 -23.01 5.26
CA PHE A 144 17.22 -22.60 5.50
C PHE A 144 16.81 -22.73 6.97
N ASP A 145 15.83 -21.91 7.40
CA ASP A 145 15.17 -22.00 8.71
C ASP A 145 13.79 -21.34 8.67
N ALA A 146 12.88 -21.77 9.51
CA ALA A 146 11.56 -21.20 9.72
C ALA A 146 11.35 -20.89 11.21
N ASN A 147 11.08 -19.66 11.58
CA ASN A 147 10.87 -19.28 12.98
C ASN A 147 9.40 -19.04 13.36
N PHE A 148 8.51 -19.02 12.38
CA PHE A 148 7.06 -18.81 12.53
C PHE A 148 6.71 -17.60 13.38
N ALA A 149 7.54 -16.53 13.31
CA ALA A 149 7.26 -15.30 14.04
C ALA A 149 6.04 -14.58 13.44
N ASP A 150 5.18 -14.06 14.32
CA ASP A 150 4.12 -13.14 13.92
C ASP A 150 4.72 -11.86 13.37
N ILE A 151 3.99 -11.16 12.48
CA ILE A 151 4.45 -9.90 11.88
C ILE A 151 4.75 -8.84 12.95
N PHE A 152 4.02 -8.83 14.06
CA PHE A 152 4.26 -7.91 15.17
C PHE A 152 5.56 -8.23 15.91
N GLU A 153 5.92 -9.52 16.10
CA GLU A 153 7.23 -9.91 16.60
C GLU A 153 8.36 -9.47 15.66
N VAL A 154 8.16 -9.59 14.34
CA VAL A 154 9.13 -9.13 13.33
C VAL A 154 9.28 -7.60 13.36
N ARG A 155 8.23 -6.87 13.72
CA ARG A 155 8.24 -5.41 13.92
C ARG A 155 8.92 -4.98 15.21
N GLY A 156 9.25 -5.92 16.09
CA GLY A 156 9.99 -5.65 17.33
C GLY A 156 9.16 -5.77 18.60
N MET A 157 7.92 -6.23 18.54
CA MET A 157 7.15 -6.53 19.76
C MET A 157 7.71 -7.76 20.45
N ASP A 158 7.99 -7.64 21.73
CA ASP A 158 8.36 -8.77 22.60
C ASP A 158 7.11 -9.57 22.96
N ARG A 159 7.27 -10.89 22.96
CA ARG A 159 6.20 -11.82 23.26
C ARG A 159 6.60 -12.75 24.42
N GLU A 160 5.83 -12.76 25.50
CA GLU A 160 6.14 -13.52 26.70
C GLU A 160 6.12 -15.05 26.47
N ARG A 161 5.18 -15.53 25.66
CA ARG A 161 5.02 -16.96 25.36
C ARG A 161 4.82 -17.19 23.89
N ARG A 162 5.36 -18.28 23.40
CA ARG A 162 5.18 -18.77 22.04
C ARG A 162 4.76 -20.23 22.07
N GLY A 163 4.19 -20.72 21.00
CA GLY A 163 3.96 -22.13 20.76
C GLY A 163 5.26 -22.94 20.68
N CYS A 164 5.21 -24.15 20.22
CA CYS A 164 6.36 -25.05 20.15
C CYS A 164 6.70 -25.45 18.71
N ARG A 165 8.00 -25.64 18.45
CA ARG A 165 8.47 -26.27 17.20
C ARG A 165 8.13 -27.75 17.24
N LEU A 166 7.62 -28.27 16.13
CA LEU A 166 7.40 -29.68 15.91
C LEU A 166 8.70 -30.35 15.42
N ALA A 167 8.77 -31.67 15.56
CA ALA A 167 9.88 -32.45 15.01
C ALA A 167 9.97 -32.27 13.49
N THR A 168 11.17 -32.01 12.97
CA THR A 168 11.42 -31.86 11.54
C THR A 168 11.25 -33.22 10.84
N GLU A 169 10.46 -33.24 9.77
CA GLU A 169 10.32 -34.41 8.92
C GLU A 169 11.25 -34.28 7.71
N ILE A 170 12.04 -35.32 7.43
CA ILE A 170 13.01 -35.32 6.32
C ILE A 170 12.78 -36.56 5.47
N THR A 171 12.57 -36.32 4.16
CA THR A 171 12.60 -37.35 3.11
C THR A 171 13.80 -37.13 2.20
N PRO A 172 14.10 -38.00 1.20
CA PRO A 172 15.24 -37.81 0.35
C PRO A 172 15.30 -36.47 -0.41
N ASP A 173 14.13 -35.86 -0.67
CA ASP A 173 13.97 -34.64 -1.49
C ASP A 173 13.25 -33.52 -0.79
N THR A 174 12.76 -33.73 0.44
CA THR A 174 11.85 -32.76 1.11
C THR A 174 12.16 -32.65 2.59
N VAL A 175 12.10 -31.41 3.10
CA VAL A 175 12.11 -31.09 4.55
C VAL A 175 10.81 -30.38 4.92
N ILE A 176 10.22 -30.75 6.05
CA ILE A 176 9.05 -30.09 6.62
C ILE A 176 9.40 -29.57 8.01
N LEU A 177 9.42 -28.25 8.14
CA LEU A 177 9.57 -27.54 9.41
C LEU A 177 8.17 -27.22 9.94
N GLY A 178 7.92 -27.50 11.22
CA GLY A 178 6.59 -27.31 11.81
C GLY A 178 6.60 -26.48 13.09
N TYR A 179 5.46 -25.86 13.36
CA TYR A 179 5.20 -25.07 14.57
C TYR A 179 3.72 -25.20 14.95
N GLU A 180 3.47 -25.50 16.21
CA GLU A 180 2.15 -25.48 16.81
C GLU A 180 2.01 -24.21 17.64
N GLY A 181 1.14 -23.30 17.20
CA GLY A 181 0.88 -22.03 17.85
C GLY A 181 0.06 -22.20 19.13
N LEU A 182 0.05 -21.17 19.99
CA LEU A 182 -0.83 -21.10 21.16
C LEU A 182 -2.31 -20.97 20.76
N ASP A 183 -2.58 -20.60 19.50
CA ASP A 183 -3.90 -20.57 18.87
C ASP A 183 -4.37 -21.95 18.38
N GLU A 184 -3.63 -23.03 18.73
CA GLU A 184 -3.88 -24.42 18.32
C GLU A 184 -3.76 -24.63 16.78
N CYS A 185 -3.23 -23.65 16.04
CA CYS A 185 -2.99 -23.78 14.61
C CYS A 185 -1.59 -24.38 14.35
N ILE A 186 -1.54 -25.39 13.48
CA ILE A 186 -0.27 -25.94 13.03
C ILE A 186 0.14 -25.24 11.74
N ARG A 187 1.36 -24.73 11.73
CA ARG A 187 1.97 -24.06 10.57
C ARG A 187 3.17 -24.88 10.11
N ARG A 188 3.22 -25.23 8.81
CA ARG A 188 4.31 -26.00 8.22
C ARG A 188 4.94 -25.29 7.05
N THR A 189 6.25 -25.33 7.00
CA THR A 189 7.03 -24.91 5.84
C THR A 189 7.60 -26.16 5.18
N ARG A 190 7.08 -26.49 3.99
CA ARG A 190 7.58 -27.62 3.18
C ARG A 190 8.58 -27.11 2.17
N ILE A 191 9.79 -27.64 2.18
CA ILE A 191 10.87 -27.29 1.25
C ILE A 191 11.22 -28.53 0.45
N ALA A 192 10.97 -28.51 -0.86
CA ALA A 192 11.25 -29.62 -1.78
C ALA A 192 12.34 -29.24 -2.79
N PHE A 193 13.21 -30.17 -3.12
CA PHE A 193 14.34 -29.99 -4.02
C PHE A 193 14.32 -30.98 -5.20
N ASP A 194 14.57 -30.48 -6.41
CA ASP A 194 14.69 -31.29 -7.63
C ASP A 194 15.90 -30.78 -8.46
N PRO A 195 16.95 -31.64 -8.70
CA PRO A 195 17.13 -32.99 -8.17
C PRO A 195 17.29 -33.01 -6.63
N PRO A 196 17.12 -34.20 -6.01
CA PRO A 196 17.35 -34.36 -4.57
C PRO A 196 18.76 -33.92 -4.16
N ALA A 197 18.89 -33.36 -2.97
CA ALA A 197 20.18 -32.99 -2.40
C ALA A 197 21.06 -34.24 -2.14
N THR A 198 22.36 -34.11 -2.33
CA THR A 198 23.32 -35.15 -1.97
C THR A 198 23.27 -35.46 -0.48
N ARG A 199 23.04 -34.44 0.33
CA ARG A 199 22.81 -34.56 1.78
C ARG A 199 21.78 -33.55 2.20
N LEU A 200 20.73 -33.99 2.85
CA LEU A 200 19.66 -33.16 3.38
C LEU A 200 19.59 -33.27 4.91
N THR A 201 19.57 -32.13 5.59
CA THR A 201 19.45 -32.03 7.05
C THR A 201 18.25 -31.14 7.40
N GLU A 202 18.02 -30.89 8.68
CA GLU A 202 16.96 -29.98 9.16
C GLU A 202 17.17 -28.49 8.82
N SER A 203 18.39 -28.10 8.37
CA SER A 203 18.76 -26.70 8.11
C SER A 203 19.58 -26.48 6.85
N GLU A 204 20.01 -27.54 6.16
CA GLU A 204 20.90 -27.46 4.99
C GLU A 204 20.57 -28.52 3.94
N ALA A 205 20.60 -28.12 2.67
CA ALA A 205 20.62 -29.00 1.50
C ALA A 205 21.94 -28.82 0.77
N ASN A 206 22.74 -29.88 0.70
CA ASN A 206 24.07 -29.90 0.09
C ASN A 206 23.99 -30.56 -1.28
N PHE A 207 24.63 -29.95 -2.28
CA PHE A 207 24.69 -30.43 -3.65
C PHE A 207 26.14 -30.47 -4.14
N GLN A 208 26.46 -31.51 -4.89
CA GLN A 208 27.75 -31.65 -5.62
C GLN A 208 27.46 -31.54 -7.10
N ILE A 209 28.24 -30.75 -7.79
CA ILE A 209 28.08 -30.50 -9.22
C ILE A 209 29.43 -30.62 -9.93
N ALA A 210 29.44 -31.36 -11.03
CA ALA A 210 30.57 -31.43 -11.95
C ALA A 210 30.10 -30.96 -13.33
N LEU A 211 30.77 -29.94 -13.91
CA LEU A 211 30.42 -29.34 -15.18
C LEU A 211 31.65 -29.28 -16.08
N ASN A 212 31.57 -29.84 -17.28
CA ASN A 212 32.56 -29.57 -18.30
C ASN A 212 32.50 -28.12 -18.78
N SER A 213 33.48 -27.70 -19.57
CA SER A 213 33.42 -26.37 -20.21
C SER A 213 32.17 -26.24 -21.09
N GLY A 214 31.37 -25.19 -20.86
CA GLY A 214 30.15 -24.92 -21.57
C GLY A 214 28.92 -25.68 -21.07
N ASP A 215 29.03 -26.55 -20.08
CA ASP A 215 27.89 -27.28 -19.51
C ASP A 215 27.09 -26.41 -18.55
N GLU A 216 25.80 -26.75 -18.43
CA GLU A 216 24.92 -26.17 -17.41
C GLU A 216 24.11 -27.22 -16.64
N ALA A 217 23.76 -26.90 -15.40
CA ALA A 217 22.84 -27.71 -14.60
C ALA A 217 21.76 -26.83 -13.98
N ASN A 218 20.58 -27.40 -13.82
CA ASN A 218 19.40 -26.71 -13.25
C ASN A 218 18.95 -27.43 -11.97
N TYR A 219 18.69 -26.62 -10.94
CA TYR A 219 18.16 -27.08 -9.66
C TYR A 219 16.91 -26.29 -9.36
N TYR A 220 15.90 -26.95 -8.81
CA TYR A 220 14.61 -26.36 -8.46
C TYR A 220 14.35 -26.52 -6.98
N CYS A 221 13.77 -25.50 -6.38
CA CYS A 221 13.31 -25.50 -5.01
C CYS A 221 11.88 -24.98 -4.94
N ALA A 222 11.01 -25.67 -4.21
CA ALA A 222 9.64 -25.23 -3.93
C ALA A 222 9.45 -25.13 -2.42
N ILE A 223 9.06 -23.93 -1.95
CA ILE A 223 8.87 -23.62 -0.53
C ILE A 223 7.40 -23.26 -0.34
N ALA A 224 6.63 -24.18 0.23
CA ALA A 224 5.18 -24.00 0.45
C ALA A 224 4.89 -23.60 1.90
N CYS A 225 4.02 -22.60 2.06
CA CYS A 225 3.44 -22.22 3.34
C CYS A 225 2.13 -23.00 3.53
N GLU A 226 2.09 -23.88 4.51
CA GLU A 226 0.96 -24.79 4.78
C GLU A 226 0.39 -24.49 6.19
N PRO A 227 -0.59 -23.57 6.34
CA PRO A 227 -1.34 -23.45 7.59
C PRO A 227 -2.39 -24.55 7.66
N ASP A 228 -2.44 -25.28 8.78
CA ASP A 228 -3.49 -26.25 9.05
C ASP A 228 -4.49 -25.59 10.03
N GLY A 229 -5.67 -25.25 9.52
CA GLY A 229 -6.68 -24.53 10.29
C GLY A 229 -7.19 -25.37 11.44
N GLY A 230 -6.82 -25.05 12.66
CA GLY A 230 -7.47 -25.54 13.89
C GLY A 230 -8.97 -25.22 13.90
N ALA A 231 -9.71 -25.81 14.81
CA ALA A 231 -11.19 -25.74 14.91
C ALA A 231 -11.79 -24.32 14.91
N ARG A 232 -11.01 -23.26 15.14
CA ARG A 232 -11.42 -21.85 15.09
C ARG A 232 -11.21 -21.19 13.72
N GLY A 233 -10.37 -21.78 12.84
CA GLY A 233 -10.11 -21.26 11.48
C GLY A 233 -11.24 -21.52 10.46
N ALA A 234 -12.24 -22.32 10.81
CA ALA A 234 -13.34 -22.71 9.93
C ALA A 234 -14.28 -21.55 9.50
N HIS A 235 -14.25 -20.41 10.19
CA HIS A 235 -15.13 -19.28 9.88
C HIS A 235 -14.54 -18.29 8.84
N HIS A 236 -13.28 -18.41 8.45
CA HIS A 236 -12.62 -17.46 7.52
C HIS A 236 -12.07 -18.12 6.26
N SER A 237 -12.00 -19.44 6.19
CA SER A 237 -11.53 -20.20 5.03
C SER A 237 -12.70 -20.62 4.13
N ALA A 238 -13.20 -19.70 3.31
CA ALA A 238 -14.05 -20.04 2.17
C ALA A 238 -13.22 -20.58 0.96
N ALA A 239 -11.91 -20.75 1.11
CA ALA A 239 -11.06 -21.45 0.16
C ALA A 239 -10.74 -22.82 0.75
N GLY A 240 -11.36 -23.86 0.21
CA GLY A 240 -11.29 -25.25 0.69
C GLY A 240 -9.90 -25.69 1.11
N GLY A 241 -9.86 -26.50 2.16
CA GLY A 241 -8.65 -27.03 2.75
C GLY A 241 -7.63 -27.48 1.71
N VAL A 242 -6.41 -27.00 1.85
CA VAL A 242 -5.30 -27.37 0.98
C VAL A 242 -5.00 -28.87 1.20
N ARG A 243 -5.72 -29.73 0.47
CA ARG A 243 -5.19 -31.06 0.17
C ARG A 243 -3.88 -30.84 -0.58
N SER A 244 -2.82 -31.52 -0.17
CA SER A 244 -1.55 -31.60 -0.89
C SER A 244 -1.80 -31.68 -2.40
N LYS A 245 -1.90 -30.53 -3.05
CA LYS A 245 -1.82 -30.44 -4.50
C LYS A 245 -0.35 -30.66 -4.82
N THR A 246 -0.06 -31.62 -5.70
CA THR A 246 1.27 -31.78 -6.28
C THR A 246 1.80 -30.39 -6.63
N ALA A 247 2.91 -29.95 -6.03
CA ALA A 247 3.46 -28.62 -6.28
C ALA A 247 3.63 -28.40 -7.79
N LEU A 248 3.19 -27.27 -8.29
CA LEU A 248 3.42 -26.90 -9.69
C LEU A 248 4.92 -26.86 -9.95
N SER A 249 5.35 -27.25 -11.15
CA SER A 249 6.74 -27.00 -11.55
C SER A 249 7.00 -25.49 -11.65
N TYR A 250 8.24 -25.07 -11.48
CA TYR A 250 8.66 -23.66 -11.62
C TYR A 250 8.11 -23.03 -12.91
N ASP A 251 8.25 -23.69 -14.05
CA ASP A 251 7.82 -23.15 -15.35
C ASP A 251 6.30 -22.93 -15.41
N LYS A 252 5.52 -23.85 -14.82
CA LYS A 252 4.06 -23.67 -14.73
C LYS A 252 3.69 -22.52 -13.81
N ALA A 253 4.32 -22.41 -12.64
CA ALA A 253 4.07 -21.32 -11.70
C ALA A 253 4.43 -19.96 -12.32
N ALA A 254 5.59 -19.86 -12.97
CA ALA A 254 6.03 -18.65 -13.67
C ALA A 254 5.07 -18.26 -14.80
N LYS A 255 4.61 -19.23 -15.58
CA LYS A 255 3.61 -19.01 -16.62
C LYS A 255 2.29 -18.51 -16.03
N CYS A 256 1.78 -19.16 -14.98
CA CYS A 256 0.54 -18.74 -14.31
C CYS A 256 0.64 -17.31 -13.79
N ALA A 257 1.76 -16.94 -13.17
CA ALA A 257 1.96 -15.58 -12.64
C ALA A 257 1.95 -14.51 -13.74
N VAL A 258 2.69 -14.76 -14.84
CA VAL A 258 2.73 -13.85 -16.01
C VAL A 258 1.37 -13.78 -16.71
N ASP A 259 0.70 -14.91 -16.92
CA ASP A 259 -0.60 -14.97 -17.60
C ASP A 259 -1.69 -14.29 -16.74
N ALA A 260 -1.66 -14.42 -15.42
CA ALA A 260 -2.58 -13.73 -14.52
C ALA A 260 -2.49 -12.20 -14.66
N PHE A 261 -1.27 -11.65 -14.72
CA PHE A 261 -1.07 -10.23 -14.95
C PHE A 261 -1.59 -9.81 -16.33
N LYS A 262 -1.25 -10.54 -17.39
CA LYS A 262 -1.72 -10.24 -18.75
C LYS A 262 -3.24 -10.28 -18.85
N CYS A 263 -3.88 -11.32 -18.30
CA CYS A 263 -5.34 -11.45 -18.33
C CYS A 263 -6.03 -10.28 -17.60
N ALA A 264 -5.48 -9.86 -16.47
CA ALA A 264 -6.04 -8.74 -15.70
C ALA A 264 -5.94 -7.40 -16.46
N ARG A 265 -4.92 -7.24 -17.32
CA ARG A 265 -4.69 -6.03 -18.13
C ARG A 265 -5.59 -5.90 -19.35
N VAL A 266 -6.20 -7.00 -19.86
CA VAL A 266 -6.97 -7.00 -21.13
C VAL A 266 -8.12 -5.99 -21.12
N GLU A 267 -8.74 -5.76 -19.96
CA GLU A 267 -9.89 -4.87 -19.85
C GLU A 267 -9.52 -3.48 -19.28
N GLU A 268 -8.30 -3.30 -18.81
CA GLU A 268 -7.84 -2.03 -18.26
C GLU A 268 -7.40 -1.06 -19.37
N PRO A 269 -7.52 0.25 -19.15
CA PRO A 269 -6.96 1.22 -20.10
C PRO A 269 -5.45 1.18 -20.12
N GLU A 270 -4.91 1.55 -21.27
CA GLU A 270 -3.47 1.75 -21.49
C GLU A 270 -3.14 3.23 -21.54
N PHE A 271 -2.05 3.61 -20.91
CA PHE A 271 -1.58 4.98 -20.82
C PHE A 271 -0.24 5.11 -21.53
N PHE A 272 -0.17 6.05 -22.47
CA PHE A 272 1.05 6.40 -23.19
C PHE A 272 1.23 7.91 -23.13
N THR A 273 2.44 8.36 -22.87
CA THR A 273 2.74 9.79 -22.86
C THR A 273 3.99 10.07 -23.70
N SER A 274 4.23 11.34 -23.97
CA SER A 274 5.45 11.80 -24.67
C SER A 274 6.72 11.65 -23.84
N ASN A 275 6.62 11.27 -22.56
CA ASN A 275 7.75 11.09 -21.64
C ASN A 275 7.88 9.63 -21.22
N GLU A 276 8.94 8.94 -21.64
CA GLU A 276 9.16 7.52 -21.37
C GLU A 276 9.30 7.23 -19.86
N GLN A 277 10.00 8.08 -19.11
CA GLN A 277 10.17 7.90 -17.66
C GLN A 277 8.84 8.01 -16.89
N PHE A 278 7.95 8.88 -17.38
CA PHE A 278 6.60 8.97 -16.83
C PHE A 278 5.77 7.71 -17.18
N ASN A 279 5.94 7.16 -18.40
CA ASN A 279 5.34 5.87 -18.76
C ASN A 279 5.85 4.74 -17.87
N ASP A 280 7.14 4.73 -17.53
CA ASP A 280 7.73 3.75 -16.63
C ASP A 280 7.13 3.85 -15.22
N TRP A 281 6.94 5.08 -14.70
CA TRP A 281 6.27 5.29 -13.42
C TRP A 281 4.82 4.80 -13.43
N LEU A 282 4.03 5.12 -14.47
CA LEU A 282 2.65 4.63 -14.61
C LEU A 282 2.59 3.10 -14.72
N ASN A 283 3.44 2.49 -15.55
CA ASN A 283 3.48 1.04 -15.75
C ASN A 283 3.89 0.32 -14.47
N ARG A 284 4.88 0.84 -13.74
CA ARG A 284 5.27 0.32 -12.42
C ARG A 284 4.13 0.41 -11.42
N SER A 285 3.46 1.55 -11.35
CA SER A 285 2.31 1.77 -10.48
C SER A 285 1.17 0.77 -10.76
N ILE A 286 0.89 0.48 -12.03
CA ILE A 286 -0.08 -0.56 -12.40
C ILE A 286 0.39 -1.94 -11.95
N ALA A 287 1.64 -2.31 -12.18
CA ALA A 287 2.18 -3.61 -11.77
C ALA A 287 2.13 -3.78 -10.24
N ASP A 288 2.41 -2.72 -9.49
CA ASP A 288 2.33 -2.71 -8.03
C ASP A 288 0.89 -2.85 -7.51
N LEU A 289 -0.05 -2.14 -8.12
CA LEU A 289 -1.49 -2.29 -7.82
C LEU A 289 -1.97 -3.73 -8.09
N HIS A 290 -1.53 -4.34 -9.21
CA HIS A 290 -1.87 -5.74 -9.51
C HIS A 290 -1.28 -6.71 -8.48
N MET A 291 -0.03 -6.53 -8.08
CA MET A 291 0.63 -7.37 -7.09
C MET A 291 -0.04 -7.26 -5.71
N LEU A 292 -0.48 -6.04 -5.32
CA LEU A 292 -1.09 -5.80 -4.01
C LEU A 292 -2.56 -6.23 -3.94
N ARG A 293 -3.24 -6.43 -5.07
CA ARG A 293 -4.62 -6.93 -5.10
C ARG A 293 -4.69 -8.38 -4.61
N THR A 294 -5.53 -8.62 -3.62
CA THR A 294 -5.82 -9.94 -3.08
C THR A 294 -7.27 -10.30 -3.35
N LYS A 295 -7.53 -11.52 -3.80
CA LYS A 295 -8.89 -12.02 -4.03
C LYS A 295 -9.50 -12.43 -2.71
N THR A 296 -10.52 -11.71 -2.27
CA THR A 296 -11.35 -12.03 -1.09
C THR A 296 -12.66 -12.70 -1.50
N ALA A 297 -13.43 -13.17 -0.52
CA ALA A 297 -14.79 -13.68 -0.77
C ALA A 297 -15.74 -12.60 -1.35
N CYS A 298 -15.43 -11.30 -1.11
CA CYS A 298 -16.25 -10.17 -1.56
C CYS A 298 -15.76 -9.53 -2.87
N GLY A 299 -14.67 -10.03 -3.46
CA GLY A 299 -14.03 -9.47 -4.65
C GLY A 299 -12.56 -9.13 -4.45
N LEU A 300 -11.99 -8.32 -5.34
CA LEU A 300 -10.61 -7.87 -5.23
C LEU A 300 -10.47 -6.77 -4.18
N TYR A 301 -9.45 -6.88 -3.33
CA TYR A 301 -9.10 -5.88 -2.33
C TYR A 301 -7.62 -5.51 -2.43
N PRO A 302 -7.23 -4.22 -2.44
CA PRO A 302 -5.83 -3.82 -2.42
C PRO A 302 -5.32 -3.91 -0.97
N TYR A 303 -4.36 -4.80 -0.70
CA TYR A 303 -3.65 -4.80 0.57
C TYR A 303 -2.72 -3.60 0.63
N ALA A 304 -2.60 -2.98 1.81
CA ALA A 304 -2.02 -1.66 1.90
C ALA A 304 -0.55 -1.61 1.45
N GLY A 305 0.33 -2.42 2.03
CA GLY A 305 1.74 -2.38 1.62
C GLY A 305 2.61 -3.49 2.19
N VAL A 306 3.72 -3.75 1.52
CA VAL A 306 4.70 -4.77 1.91
C VAL A 306 5.95 -4.11 2.46
N PRO A 307 6.50 -4.59 3.58
CA PRO A 307 6.15 -5.84 4.29
C PRO A 307 5.06 -5.68 5.38
N TRP A 308 4.92 -4.51 5.97
CA TRP A 308 4.28 -4.33 7.27
C TRP A 308 2.76 -4.37 7.25
N PHE A 309 2.17 -3.96 6.13
CA PHE A 309 0.74 -3.71 5.98
C PHE A 309 0.12 -4.58 4.87
N SER A 310 0.66 -5.81 4.68
CA SER A 310 0.14 -6.75 3.67
C SER A 310 -1.14 -7.43 4.12
N THR A 311 -2.15 -6.62 4.41
CA THR A 311 -3.50 -7.02 4.82
C THR A 311 -4.53 -5.97 4.38
N ALA A 312 -5.81 -6.20 4.67
CA ALA A 312 -6.88 -5.26 4.36
C ALA A 312 -6.96 -4.14 5.41
N PHE A 313 -6.69 -2.92 4.97
CA PHE A 313 -6.92 -1.67 5.71
C PHE A 313 -8.09 -0.92 5.11
N GLY A 314 -8.98 -0.38 5.96
CA GLY A 314 -10.18 0.35 5.51
C GLY A 314 -9.83 1.62 4.74
N ARG A 315 -9.13 2.54 5.37
CA ARG A 315 -8.69 3.83 4.79
C ARG A 315 -7.86 3.64 3.53
N ASP A 316 -6.82 2.81 3.59
CA ASP A 316 -5.89 2.59 2.48
C ASP A 316 -6.60 1.98 1.27
N GLY A 317 -7.46 0.98 1.50
CA GLY A 317 -8.26 0.38 0.46
C GLY A 317 -9.22 1.37 -0.19
N ILE A 318 -9.86 2.23 0.59
CA ILE A 318 -10.80 3.25 0.09
C ILE A 318 -10.06 4.31 -0.72
N ILE A 319 -8.95 4.86 -0.20
CA ILE A 319 -8.17 5.89 -0.90
C ILE A 319 -7.60 5.32 -2.20
N THR A 320 -6.97 4.14 -2.17
CA THR A 320 -6.50 3.46 -3.39
C THR A 320 -7.63 3.26 -4.41
N ALA A 321 -8.82 2.88 -3.94
CA ALA A 321 -9.97 2.71 -4.82
C ALA A 321 -10.45 4.04 -5.42
N LEU A 322 -10.43 5.15 -4.67
CA LEU A 322 -10.73 6.50 -5.17
C LEU A 322 -9.71 6.96 -6.22
N GLU A 323 -8.43 6.75 -5.97
CA GLU A 323 -7.34 7.08 -6.88
C GLU A 323 -7.43 6.37 -8.23
N CYS A 324 -7.91 5.11 -8.21
CA CYS A 324 -8.04 4.26 -9.40
C CYS A 324 -9.44 4.27 -10.01
N LEU A 325 -10.44 4.92 -9.40
CA LEU A 325 -11.86 4.79 -9.73
C LEU A 325 -12.18 5.13 -11.19
N TRP A 326 -11.56 6.16 -11.72
CA TRP A 326 -11.86 6.65 -13.07
C TRP A 326 -11.53 5.64 -14.17
N PHE A 327 -10.56 4.73 -13.93
CA PHE A 327 -10.16 3.71 -14.88
C PHE A 327 -10.44 2.26 -14.42
N ASN A 328 -10.52 2.00 -13.09
CA ASN A 328 -10.76 0.66 -12.54
C ASN A 328 -11.87 0.65 -11.47
N PRO A 329 -13.14 0.82 -11.85
CA PRO A 329 -14.25 0.82 -10.90
C PRO A 329 -14.49 -0.55 -10.23
N ALA A 330 -13.99 -1.65 -10.82
CA ALA A 330 -14.12 -2.99 -10.25
C ALA A 330 -13.39 -3.10 -8.90
N LEU A 331 -12.25 -2.42 -8.74
CA LEU A 331 -11.52 -2.33 -7.48
C LEU A 331 -12.37 -1.68 -6.39
N ALA A 332 -13.01 -0.54 -6.71
CA ALA A 332 -13.90 0.16 -5.77
C ALA A 332 -15.10 -0.69 -5.35
N ARG A 333 -15.68 -1.45 -6.28
CA ARG A 333 -16.76 -2.39 -5.96
C ARG A 333 -16.31 -3.47 -4.97
N GLY A 334 -15.11 -4.03 -5.17
CA GLY A 334 -14.52 -5.03 -4.26
C GLY A 334 -14.29 -4.46 -2.86
N VAL A 335 -13.69 -3.27 -2.75
CA VAL A 335 -13.46 -2.56 -1.50
C VAL A 335 -14.76 -2.28 -0.76
N LEU A 336 -15.74 -1.69 -1.44
CA LEU A 336 -17.06 -1.42 -0.86
C LEU A 336 -17.75 -2.68 -0.36
N SER A 337 -17.73 -3.76 -1.15
CA SER A 337 -18.36 -5.04 -0.78
C SER A 337 -17.68 -5.67 0.45
N TYR A 338 -16.35 -5.65 0.50
CA TYR A 338 -15.59 -6.20 1.62
C TYR A 338 -15.83 -5.42 2.92
N LEU A 339 -15.73 -4.09 2.87
CA LEU A 339 -15.94 -3.23 4.03
C LEU A 339 -17.39 -3.26 4.52
N ALA A 340 -18.37 -3.32 3.62
CA ALA A 340 -19.76 -3.50 3.97
C ALA A 340 -20.02 -4.82 4.72
N ALA A 341 -19.37 -5.91 4.29
CA ALA A 341 -19.48 -7.20 4.96
C ALA A 341 -18.80 -7.24 6.34
N LYS A 342 -17.82 -6.34 6.58
CA LYS A 342 -17.08 -6.20 7.83
C LYS A 342 -17.50 -5.02 8.69
N GLN A 343 -18.53 -4.27 8.29
CA GLN A 343 -19.03 -3.12 9.05
C GLN A 343 -19.45 -3.55 10.47
N ALA A 344 -19.08 -2.76 11.48
CA ALA A 344 -19.43 -3.05 12.86
C ALA A 344 -20.96 -3.01 13.10
N HIS A 345 -21.47 -3.95 13.88
CA HIS A 345 -22.90 -4.05 14.22
C HIS A 345 -23.17 -3.88 15.71
N ILE A 346 -22.14 -4.07 16.54
CA ILE A 346 -22.24 -3.99 18.01
C ILE A 346 -21.15 -3.07 18.55
N GLU A 347 -21.33 -2.59 19.77
CA GLU A 347 -20.26 -1.92 20.51
C GLU A 347 -19.29 -2.94 21.07
N ASN A 348 -17.99 -2.70 20.88
CA ASN A 348 -16.90 -3.45 21.51
C ASN A 348 -15.73 -2.50 21.76
N ALA A 349 -15.49 -2.19 23.03
CA ALA A 349 -14.44 -1.25 23.43
C ALA A 349 -13.04 -1.76 23.12
N GLU A 350 -12.76 -3.05 23.18
CA GLU A 350 -11.44 -3.63 22.88
C GLU A 350 -11.08 -3.51 21.40
N GLN A 351 -12.08 -3.47 20.53
CA GLN A 351 -11.91 -3.31 19.09
C GLN A 351 -12.15 -1.86 18.61
N ASP A 352 -12.41 -0.91 19.52
CA ASP A 352 -12.89 0.45 19.17
C ASP A 352 -14.10 0.42 18.23
N ALA A 353 -14.93 -0.62 18.31
CA ALA A 353 -16.09 -0.85 17.45
C ALA A 353 -17.33 -0.16 18.00
N GLU A 354 -18.11 0.45 17.07
CA GLU A 354 -19.41 1.05 17.30
C GLU A 354 -20.33 0.73 16.11
N PRO A 355 -21.65 0.55 16.30
CA PRO A 355 -22.56 0.19 15.21
C PRO A 355 -22.49 1.17 14.03
N GLY A 356 -22.19 0.67 12.86
CA GLY A 356 -22.06 1.45 11.63
C GLY A 356 -20.63 1.85 11.25
N LYS A 357 -19.68 1.73 12.17
CA LYS A 357 -18.26 2.07 11.94
C LYS A 357 -17.62 1.13 10.92
N ILE A 358 -16.74 1.66 10.10
CA ILE A 358 -16.00 0.89 9.09
C ILE A 358 -14.67 0.41 9.66
N LEU A 359 -14.25 -0.78 9.23
CA LEU A 359 -13.01 -1.44 9.63
C LEU A 359 -11.79 -0.54 9.42
N HIS A 360 -10.87 -0.52 10.41
CA HIS A 360 -9.52 0.04 10.25
C HIS A 360 -8.59 -0.99 9.64
N GLU A 361 -8.35 -2.11 10.31
CA GLU A 361 -7.54 -3.21 9.79
C GLU A 361 -8.01 -4.57 10.30
N THR A 362 -7.56 -5.64 9.63
CA THR A 362 -7.77 -7.03 10.06
C THR A 362 -6.49 -7.83 9.90
N ARG A 363 -6.18 -8.68 10.89
CA ARG A 363 -5.01 -9.54 10.92
C ARG A 363 -5.41 -10.99 11.18
N GLN A 364 -4.59 -11.91 10.67
CA GLN A 364 -4.83 -13.35 10.74
C GLN A 364 -3.72 -14.10 11.51
N GLY A 365 -2.71 -13.37 12.02
CA GLY A 365 -1.59 -13.92 12.79
C GLY A 365 -2.02 -14.49 14.14
N GLU A 366 -1.13 -15.25 14.76
CA GLU A 366 -1.34 -15.88 16.06
C GLU A 366 -1.65 -14.86 17.17
N MET A 367 -0.90 -13.73 17.20
CA MET A 367 -1.10 -12.69 18.21
C MET A 367 -2.49 -12.04 18.12
N ALA A 368 -2.99 -11.84 16.91
CA ALA A 368 -4.34 -11.32 16.68
C ALA A 368 -5.43 -12.33 17.04
N ALA A 369 -5.21 -13.62 16.75
CA ALA A 369 -6.13 -14.70 17.08
C ALA A 369 -6.29 -14.89 18.61
N LEU A 370 -5.22 -14.63 19.36
CA LEU A 370 -5.20 -14.74 20.83
C LEU A 370 -5.63 -13.44 21.53
N GLY A 371 -5.82 -12.35 20.80
CA GLY A 371 -6.12 -11.04 21.37
C GLY A 371 -4.93 -10.37 22.06
N GLU A 372 -3.70 -10.82 21.80
CA GLU A 372 -2.47 -10.16 22.26
C GLU A 372 -2.30 -8.77 21.60
N VAL A 373 -2.89 -8.58 20.42
CA VAL A 373 -3.08 -7.32 19.74
C VAL A 373 -4.55 -7.16 19.32
N PRO A 374 -5.13 -5.94 19.27
CA PRO A 374 -6.55 -5.73 19.01
C PRO A 374 -6.93 -5.95 17.52
N PHE A 375 -5.96 -6.16 16.64
CA PHE A 375 -6.08 -6.03 15.19
C PHE A 375 -6.73 -7.23 14.46
N GLY A 376 -7.25 -8.23 15.13
CA GLY A 376 -8.03 -9.31 14.49
C GLY A 376 -9.21 -8.77 13.68
N LEU A 377 -9.99 -7.88 14.28
CA LEU A 377 -10.96 -6.96 13.66
C LEU A 377 -10.92 -5.66 14.47
N TYR A 378 -10.33 -4.62 13.93
CA TYR A 378 -10.12 -3.36 14.64
C TYR A 378 -10.78 -2.18 13.91
N TYR A 379 -11.45 -1.32 14.66
CA TYR A 379 -12.25 -0.21 14.12
C TYR A 379 -11.76 1.17 14.59
N GLY A 380 -10.58 1.27 15.14
CA GLY A 380 -9.99 2.53 15.60
C GLY A 380 -9.54 3.43 14.46
N SER A 381 -10.49 3.86 13.62
CA SER A 381 -10.31 4.80 12.51
C SER A 381 -11.51 5.71 12.43
N ILE A 382 -11.29 7.03 12.50
CA ILE A 382 -12.35 8.04 12.46
C ILE A 382 -12.73 8.39 11.01
N ASP A 383 -11.80 8.23 10.08
CA ASP A 383 -11.88 8.64 8.69
C ASP A 383 -12.42 7.57 7.73
N ALA A 384 -12.19 6.27 8.02
CA ALA A 384 -12.63 5.19 7.15
C ALA A 384 -14.16 5.18 6.92
N THR A 385 -14.95 5.59 7.92
CA THR A 385 -16.41 5.58 7.83
C THR A 385 -16.94 6.65 6.86
N PRO A 386 -16.60 7.95 6.97
CA PRO A 386 -17.02 8.93 5.97
C PRO A 386 -16.39 8.66 4.59
N LEU A 387 -15.14 8.21 4.52
CA LEU A 387 -14.49 7.84 3.25
C LEU A 387 -15.22 6.69 2.54
N PHE A 388 -15.75 5.70 3.26
CA PHE A 388 -16.58 4.63 2.70
C PHE A 388 -17.85 5.18 2.01
N VAL A 389 -18.52 6.15 2.63
CA VAL A 389 -19.69 6.81 2.05
C VAL A 389 -19.30 7.62 0.81
N MET A 390 -18.17 8.35 0.87
CA MET A 390 -17.62 9.06 -0.29
C MET A 390 -17.34 8.13 -1.46
N LEU A 391 -16.67 6.99 -1.22
CA LEU A 391 -16.38 6.01 -2.25
C LEU A 391 -17.65 5.41 -2.85
N ALA A 392 -18.68 5.14 -2.04
CA ALA A 392 -19.97 4.62 -2.52
C ALA A 392 -20.64 5.59 -3.50
N GLY A 393 -20.68 6.89 -3.18
CA GLY A 393 -21.22 7.92 -4.06
C GLY A 393 -20.37 8.12 -5.32
N ALA A 394 -19.05 8.18 -5.17
CA ALA A 394 -18.13 8.30 -6.31
C ALA A 394 -18.22 7.09 -7.26
N TYR A 395 -18.36 5.87 -6.72
CA TYR A 395 -18.58 4.66 -7.51
C TYR A 395 -19.90 4.76 -8.31
N TYR A 396 -20.98 5.22 -7.67
CA TYR A 396 -22.27 5.41 -8.35
C TYR A 396 -22.18 6.47 -9.46
N GLU A 397 -21.55 7.61 -9.20
CA GLU A 397 -21.31 8.64 -10.23
C GLU A 397 -20.53 8.05 -11.42
N ARG A 398 -19.44 7.33 -11.13
CA ARG A 398 -18.55 6.73 -12.13
C ARG A 398 -19.22 5.66 -13.00
N THR A 399 -20.11 4.86 -12.41
CA THR A 399 -20.63 3.65 -13.07
C THR A 399 -22.11 3.74 -13.48
N GLY A 400 -22.92 4.48 -12.74
CA GLY A 400 -24.37 4.44 -12.84
C GLY A 400 -24.99 3.12 -12.35
N ASP A 401 -24.25 2.26 -11.63
CA ASP A 401 -24.70 0.96 -11.14
C ASP A 401 -25.71 1.10 -10.00
N ARG A 402 -26.97 1.36 -10.39
CA ARG A 402 -28.09 1.53 -9.46
C ARG A 402 -28.39 0.26 -8.66
N ALA A 403 -28.12 -0.91 -9.23
CA ALA A 403 -28.38 -2.18 -8.55
C ALA A 403 -27.42 -2.36 -7.37
N PHE A 404 -26.13 -2.12 -7.57
CA PHE A 404 -25.14 -2.15 -6.49
C PHE A 404 -25.36 -1.03 -5.49
N ALA A 405 -25.64 0.20 -5.94
CA ALA A 405 -25.97 1.32 -5.06
C ALA A 405 -27.12 0.97 -4.10
N ARG A 406 -28.19 0.33 -4.60
CA ARG A 406 -29.31 -0.14 -3.77
C ARG A 406 -28.91 -1.22 -2.80
N SER A 407 -28.02 -2.15 -3.20
CA SER A 407 -27.57 -3.24 -2.32
C SER A 407 -26.70 -2.75 -1.16
N ILE A 408 -25.90 -1.67 -1.36
CA ILE A 408 -24.97 -1.14 -0.36
C ILE A 408 -25.61 -0.01 0.48
N TRP A 409 -26.75 0.54 0.05
CA TRP A 409 -27.42 1.64 0.74
C TRP A 409 -27.66 1.39 2.25
N PRO A 410 -28.07 0.18 2.70
CA PRO A 410 -28.21 -0.08 4.14
C PRO A 410 -26.92 0.10 4.92
N ASN A 411 -25.76 -0.16 4.32
CA ASN A 411 -24.44 0.05 4.94
C ASN A 411 -24.09 1.54 4.99
N VAL A 412 -24.38 2.27 3.91
CA VAL A 412 -24.21 3.72 3.83
C VAL A 412 -25.09 4.40 4.90
N ALA A 413 -26.35 4.00 5.04
CA ALA A 413 -27.27 4.55 6.04
C ALA A 413 -26.78 4.30 7.48
N ARG A 414 -26.23 3.09 7.76
CA ARG A 414 -25.61 2.82 9.08
C ARG A 414 -24.36 3.65 9.32
N ALA A 415 -23.54 3.87 8.30
CA ALA A 415 -22.37 4.73 8.39
C ALA A 415 -22.75 6.19 8.68
N LEU A 416 -23.78 6.72 8.02
CA LEU A 416 -24.35 8.06 8.30
C LEU A 416 -24.90 8.13 9.73
N THR A 417 -25.62 7.09 10.18
CA THR A 417 -26.11 7.01 11.57
C THR A 417 -24.95 7.02 12.57
N TRP A 418 -23.84 6.34 12.27
CA TRP A 418 -22.64 6.37 13.11
C TRP A 418 -22.06 7.79 13.17
N ILE A 419 -21.91 8.47 12.04
CA ILE A 419 -21.41 9.86 11.96
C ILE A 419 -22.23 10.77 12.89
N ASP A 420 -23.58 10.69 12.81
CA ASP A 420 -24.45 11.62 13.51
C ASP A 420 -24.70 11.27 14.99
N ARG A 421 -24.47 10.01 15.42
CA ARG A 421 -24.81 9.56 16.79
C ARG A 421 -23.62 9.19 17.66
N TYR A 422 -22.61 8.58 17.05
CA TYR A 422 -21.44 8.06 17.76
C TYR A 422 -20.20 8.92 17.52
N GLY A 423 -20.10 9.49 16.33
CA GLY A 423 -18.99 10.35 15.94
C GLY A 423 -19.07 11.74 16.60
N ASP A 424 -20.25 12.36 16.62
CA ASP A 424 -20.52 13.66 17.30
C ASP A 424 -21.04 13.38 18.72
N ARG A 425 -20.11 13.21 19.67
CA ARG A 425 -20.43 12.75 21.04
C ARG A 425 -21.03 13.82 21.92
N ASP A 426 -20.55 15.05 21.83
CA ASP A 426 -20.99 16.19 22.62
C ASP A 426 -22.06 17.04 21.90
N ARG A 427 -22.40 16.66 20.66
CA ARG A 427 -23.41 17.32 19.80
C ARG A 427 -23.05 18.73 19.42
N ASP A 428 -21.76 18.98 19.26
CA ASP A 428 -21.28 20.27 18.76
C ASP A 428 -21.28 20.35 17.22
N GLY A 429 -21.65 19.27 16.54
CA GLY A 429 -21.73 19.13 15.08
C GLY A 429 -20.42 18.74 14.41
N PHE A 430 -19.37 18.44 15.18
CA PHE A 430 -18.11 17.91 14.66
C PHE A 430 -17.91 16.45 15.10
N VAL A 431 -17.40 15.64 14.19
CA VAL A 431 -17.05 14.26 14.51
C VAL A 431 -15.67 14.21 15.14
N GLU A 432 -15.58 13.49 16.25
CA GLU A 432 -14.40 13.37 17.08
C GLU A 432 -14.12 11.94 17.50
N TYR A 433 -12.89 11.64 17.84
CA TYR A 433 -12.51 10.33 18.35
C TYR A 433 -11.90 10.41 19.75
N ALA A 434 -12.10 9.35 20.51
CA ALA A 434 -11.37 9.06 21.72
C ALA A 434 -11.12 7.56 21.75
N ARG A 435 -9.87 7.16 21.99
CA ARG A 435 -9.48 5.75 22.14
C ARG A 435 -10.26 5.09 23.28
N ARG A 436 -10.86 3.95 23.03
CA ARG A 436 -11.57 3.11 24.03
C ARG A 436 -10.77 1.87 24.39
N SER A 437 -10.09 1.28 23.42
CA SER A 437 -9.20 0.14 23.61
C SER A 437 -7.90 0.57 24.31
N HIS A 438 -7.50 -0.13 25.38
CA HIS A 438 -6.21 0.13 26.04
C HIS A 438 -5.01 -0.15 25.12
N HIS A 439 -5.16 -1.11 24.22
CA HIS A 439 -4.15 -1.53 23.25
C HIS A 439 -4.39 -0.96 21.83
N GLY A 440 -5.37 -0.07 21.68
CA GLY A 440 -5.69 0.55 20.40
C GLY A 440 -4.84 1.77 20.10
N LEU A 441 -4.96 2.28 18.87
CA LEU A 441 -4.26 3.47 18.40
C LEU A 441 -4.68 4.71 19.20
N VAL A 442 -3.70 5.51 19.59
CA VAL A 442 -3.92 6.80 20.30
C VAL A 442 -4.60 7.79 19.36
N HIS A 443 -4.11 7.90 18.14
CA HIS A 443 -4.69 8.72 17.09
C HIS A 443 -5.37 7.83 16.04
N GLN A 444 -6.57 8.22 15.59
CA GLN A 444 -7.44 7.43 14.73
C GLN A 444 -7.72 8.09 13.36
N GLY A 445 -6.99 9.14 13.02
CA GLY A 445 -6.94 9.72 11.68
C GLY A 445 -5.89 9.06 10.79
N TRP A 446 -5.65 9.62 9.61
CA TRP A 446 -4.62 9.06 8.71
C TRP A 446 -3.20 9.23 9.25
N LYS A 447 -2.94 10.29 10.03
CA LYS A 447 -1.73 10.46 10.83
C LYS A 447 -1.97 9.82 12.20
N ASP A 448 -1.71 8.54 12.30
CA ASP A 448 -2.06 7.72 13.45
C ASP A 448 -0.89 7.46 14.43
N SER A 449 0.31 8.04 14.20
CA SER A 449 1.41 7.97 15.16
C SER A 449 1.08 8.75 16.44
N HIS A 450 1.58 8.27 17.57
CA HIS A 450 1.27 8.78 18.91
C HIS A 450 1.56 10.27 19.10
N ASP A 451 2.45 10.85 18.29
CA ASP A 451 2.91 12.23 18.35
C ASP A 451 2.38 13.12 17.21
N ALA A 452 1.42 12.61 16.41
CA ALA A 452 0.99 13.27 15.18
C ALA A 452 0.04 14.44 15.37
N ILE A 453 -0.71 14.50 16.48
CA ILE A 453 -1.68 15.56 16.76
C ILE A 453 -1.22 16.35 17.98
N PHE A 454 -0.94 17.64 17.76
CA PHE A 454 -0.34 18.52 18.75
C PHE A 454 -0.76 19.98 18.53
N ASP A 455 -0.60 20.79 19.58
CA ASP A 455 -0.85 22.23 19.55
C ASP A 455 0.35 23.05 19.04
N ALA A 456 0.20 24.37 19.00
CA ALA A 456 1.26 25.28 18.52
C ALA A 456 2.56 25.22 19.32
N ASP A 457 2.49 24.83 20.59
CA ASP A 457 3.65 24.71 21.49
C ASP A 457 4.27 23.30 21.40
N GLY A 458 3.69 22.43 20.58
CA GLY A 458 4.13 21.05 20.38
C GLY A 458 3.67 20.09 21.48
N GLN A 459 2.74 20.48 22.34
CA GLN A 459 2.14 19.55 23.30
C GLN A 459 1.15 18.63 22.59
N PRO A 460 1.11 17.32 22.94
CA PRO A 460 0.10 16.42 22.39
C PRO A 460 -1.31 16.93 22.69
N ALA A 461 -2.19 16.88 21.69
CA ALA A 461 -3.59 17.23 21.89
C ALA A 461 -4.28 16.17 22.75
N GLU A 462 -5.02 16.61 23.76
CA GLU A 462 -5.84 15.73 24.59
C GLU A 462 -7.22 15.51 23.97
N GLY A 463 -7.70 14.26 23.99
CA GLY A 463 -8.98 13.90 23.38
C GLY A 463 -10.22 14.23 24.22
N PRO A 464 -11.41 14.18 23.63
CA PRO A 464 -11.73 13.79 22.23
C PRO A 464 -11.20 14.77 21.19
N ILE A 465 -10.77 14.28 20.04
CA ILE A 465 -10.12 15.08 19.00
C ILE A 465 -10.96 15.10 17.72
N ALA A 466 -11.24 16.30 17.21
CA ALA A 466 -11.93 16.53 15.94
C ALA A 466 -10.94 17.02 14.88
N LEU A 467 -10.56 16.15 13.92
CA LEU A 467 -9.60 16.45 12.84
C LEU A 467 -10.26 17.27 11.73
N CYS A 468 -9.56 18.23 11.16
CA CYS A 468 -10.11 19.10 10.11
C CYS A 468 -10.46 18.34 8.83
N GLU A 469 -9.59 17.43 8.36
CA GLU A 469 -9.83 16.63 7.16
C GLU A 469 -11.04 15.71 7.32
N VAL A 470 -11.28 15.19 8.52
CA VAL A 470 -12.43 14.31 8.80
C VAL A 470 -13.73 15.08 8.65
N GLN A 471 -13.79 16.35 9.11
CA GLN A 471 -14.98 17.20 8.88
C GLN A 471 -15.21 17.43 7.38
N GLY A 472 -14.11 17.62 6.62
CA GLY A 472 -14.17 17.68 5.16
C GLY A 472 -14.74 16.39 4.56
N TYR A 473 -14.26 15.22 4.99
CA TYR A 473 -14.78 13.94 4.50
C TYR A 473 -16.25 13.72 4.83
N ILE A 474 -16.73 14.17 6.00
CA ILE A 474 -18.14 14.09 6.38
C ILE A 474 -19.00 14.99 5.48
N TYR A 475 -18.53 16.20 5.20
CA TYR A 475 -19.19 17.09 4.26
C TYR A 475 -19.36 16.42 2.89
N ALA A 476 -18.28 15.90 2.33
CA ALA A 476 -18.30 15.21 1.05
C ALA A 476 -19.15 13.91 1.09
N ALA A 477 -19.08 13.15 2.18
CA ALA A 477 -19.87 11.94 2.39
C ALA A 477 -21.39 12.24 2.40
N LYS A 478 -21.83 13.29 3.09
CA LYS A 478 -23.24 13.70 3.10
C LYS A 478 -23.71 14.11 1.70
N LEU A 479 -22.92 14.84 0.94
CA LEU A 479 -23.23 15.17 -0.47
C LEU A 479 -23.27 13.94 -1.36
N ALA A 480 -22.30 13.04 -1.22
CA ALA A 480 -22.24 11.78 -1.96
C ALA A 480 -23.45 10.87 -1.66
N ALA A 481 -23.83 10.78 -0.39
CA ALA A 481 -25.02 10.04 0.04
C ALA A 481 -26.32 10.71 -0.46
N ALA A 482 -26.37 12.04 -0.55
CA ALA A 482 -27.52 12.77 -1.12
C ALA A 482 -27.71 12.40 -2.60
N GLU A 483 -26.63 12.31 -3.38
CA GLU A 483 -26.70 11.87 -4.79
C GLU A 483 -27.15 10.41 -4.91
N LEU A 484 -26.65 9.52 -4.03
CA LEU A 484 -27.11 8.14 -3.96
C LEU A 484 -28.61 8.05 -3.64
N ALA A 485 -29.09 8.78 -2.60
CA ALA A 485 -30.50 8.81 -2.21
C ALA A 485 -31.38 9.30 -3.36
N ARG A 486 -30.99 10.40 -4.03
CA ARG A 486 -31.67 10.94 -5.21
C ARG A 486 -31.73 9.92 -6.34
N GLY A 487 -30.63 9.25 -6.63
CA GLY A 487 -30.56 8.18 -7.64
C GLY A 487 -31.43 6.97 -7.30
N LEU A 488 -31.68 6.70 -6.02
CA LEU A 488 -32.59 5.65 -5.55
C LEU A 488 -34.03 6.08 -5.45
N GLY A 489 -34.33 7.39 -5.57
CA GLY A 489 -35.67 7.97 -5.56
C GLY A 489 -36.09 8.57 -4.21
N ASP A 490 -35.19 8.65 -3.23
CA ASP A 490 -35.43 9.26 -1.92
C ASP A 490 -34.95 10.72 -1.89
N ASN A 491 -35.79 11.61 -2.44
CA ASN A 491 -35.49 13.03 -2.51
C ASN A 491 -35.53 13.72 -1.13
N ALA A 492 -36.30 13.19 -0.18
CA ALA A 492 -36.41 13.77 1.15
C ALA A 492 -35.10 13.62 1.92
N THR A 493 -34.58 12.40 1.98
CA THR A 493 -33.27 12.13 2.57
C THR A 493 -32.15 12.90 1.84
N ALA A 494 -32.23 13.03 0.51
CA ALA A 494 -31.24 13.79 -0.25
C ALA A 494 -31.21 15.28 0.15
N GLN A 495 -32.37 15.92 0.30
CA GLN A 495 -32.45 17.33 0.71
C GLN A 495 -31.95 17.54 2.14
N GLU A 496 -32.26 16.63 3.05
CA GLU A 496 -31.80 16.71 4.44
C GLU A 496 -30.28 16.60 4.51
N LEU A 497 -29.67 15.64 3.81
CA LEU A 497 -28.22 15.46 3.78
C LEU A 497 -27.49 16.68 3.20
N VAL A 498 -28.02 17.30 2.14
CA VAL A 498 -27.47 18.56 1.60
C VAL A 498 -27.54 19.68 2.64
N SER A 499 -28.67 19.81 3.35
CA SER A 499 -28.84 20.82 4.40
C SER A 499 -27.86 20.61 5.56
N GLN A 500 -27.63 19.33 5.96
CA GLN A 500 -26.67 18.99 7.00
C GLN A 500 -25.23 19.30 6.56
N ALA A 501 -24.88 18.98 5.30
CA ALA A 501 -23.59 19.29 4.75
C ALA A 501 -23.28 20.79 4.76
N GLU A 502 -24.26 21.63 4.33
CA GLU A 502 -24.06 23.07 4.28
C GLU A 502 -23.94 23.70 5.68
N LYS A 503 -24.69 23.19 6.66
CA LYS A 503 -24.54 23.60 8.08
C LYS A 503 -23.15 23.25 8.61
N LEU A 504 -22.66 22.06 8.31
CA LEU A 504 -21.30 21.65 8.69
C LEU A 504 -20.25 22.56 8.06
N ARG A 505 -20.38 22.88 6.76
CA ARG A 505 -19.45 23.77 6.05
C ARG A 505 -19.35 25.15 6.70
N GLN A 506 -20.50 25.75 7.02
CA GLN A 506 -20.54 27.07 7.68
C GLN A 506 -19.83 27.01 9.03
N ARG A 507 -20.21 26.05 9.90
CA ARG A 507 -19.61 25.91 11.23
C ARG A 507 -18.11 25.60 11.16
N PHE A 508 -17.69 24.79 10.18
CA PHE A 508 -16.29 24.44 9.94
C PHE A 508 -15.48 25.69 9.61
N ASP A 509 -15.95 26.55 8.69
CA ASP A 509 -15.26 27.80 8.32
C ASP A 509 -15.11 28.74 9.53
N GLU A 510 -16.16 28.86 10.36
CA GLU A 510 -16.17 29.70 11.56
C GLU A 510 -15.24 29.18 12.66
N THR A 511 -15.03 27.84 12.79
CA THR A 511 -14.37 27.23 13.94
C THR A 511 -12.92 26.82 13.66
N PHE A 512 -12.65 26.26 12.47
CA PHE A 512 -11.32 25.72 12.13
C PHE A 512 -10.41 26.74 11.45
N TRP A 513 -10.96 27.83 10.93
CA TRP A 513 -10.13 28.79 10.20
C TRP A 513 -9.24 29.61 11.14
N CYS A 514 -7.95 29.69 10.81
CA CYS A 514 -6.95 30.51 11.50
C CYS A 514 -6.45 31.62 10.58
N ASP A 515 -6.95 32.87 10.77
CA ASP A 515 -6.63 34.00 9.89
C ASP A 515 -5.12 34.30 9.82
N ASP A 516 -4.44 34.30 10.95
CA ASP A 516 -3.00 34.58 11.05
C ASP A 516 -2.12 33.46 10.50
N LEU A 517 -2.63 32.23 10.43
CA LEU A 517 -1.96 31.10 9.78
C LEU A 517 -2.32 30.96 8.30
N SER A 518 -3.41 31.59 7.85
CA SER A 518 -3.99 31.48 6.52
C SER A 518 -4.29 30.03 6.14
N THR A 519 -4.74 29.22 7.10
CA THR A 519 -5.08 27.80 6.91
C THR A 519 -6.07 27.35 7.97
N PHE A 520 -6.61 26.14 7.81
CA PHE A 520 -7.40 25.47 8.85
C PHE A 520 -6.49 24.90 9.95
N ALA A 521 -6.94 24.94 11.19
CA ALA A 521 -6.30 24.26 12.32
C ALA A 521 -6.24 22.75 12.03
N LEU A 522 -5.20 22.09 12.54
CA LEU A 522 -5.03 20.64 12.42
C LEU A 522 -6.24 19.88 13.00
N ALA A 523 -6.67 20.28 14.16
CA ALA A 523 -7.75 19.66 14.93
C ALA A 523 -8.35 20.63 15.95
N LEU A 524 -9.46 20.23 16.54
CA LEU A 524 -9.92 20.73 17.85
C LEU A 524 -9.59 19.67 18.90
N ASP A 525 -9.01 20.09 20.04
CA ASP A 525 -8.74 19.23 21.19
C ASP A 525 -10.02 18.93 22.00
N GLY A 526 -9.89 18.19 23.11
CA GLY A 526 -10.99 17.84 24.00
C GLY A 526 -11.64 19.03 24.70
N ASN A 527 -11.00 20.19 24.72
CA ASN A 527 -11.52 21.46 25.22
C ASN A 527 -12.04 22.37 24.10
N LYS A 528 -12.12 21.84 22.87
CA LYS A 528 -12.48 22.56 21.63
C LYS A 528 -11.54 23.72 21.29
N GLN A 529 -10.29 23.65 21.76
CA GLN A 529 -9.27 24.60 21.37
C GLN A 529 -8.64 24.17 20.05
N PRO A 530 -8.42 25.09 19.10
CA PRO A 530 -7.81 24.74 17.82
C PRO A 530 -6.32 24.44 17.98
N CYS A 531 -5.89 23.29 17.49
CA CYS A 531 -4.49 22.92 17.28
C CYS A 531 -3.94 23.74 16.10
N ARG A 532 -3.35 24.89 16.37
CA ARG A 532 -2.97 25.93 15.39
C ARG A 532 -1.62 25.61 14.74
N VAL A 533 -1.61 24.61 13.86
CA VAL A 533 -0.41 24.06 13.20
C VAL A 533 -0.63 23.96 11.70
N ARG A 534 0.33 24.39 10.89
CA ARG A 534 0.29 24.25 9.42
C ARG A 534 0.68 22.84 9.03
N THR A 535 -0.30 22.10 8.54
CA THR A 535 -0.17 20.68 8.14
C THR A 535 -0.81 20.41 6.79
N SER A 536 -0.43 19.30 6.18
CA SER A 536 -1.05 18.82 4.94
C SER A 536 -2.53 18.48 5.05
N ASN A 537 -3.03 18.22 6.28
CA ASN A 537 -4.45 17.90 6.55
C ASN A 537 -5.40 18.96 5.99
N ALA A 538 -5.02 20.25 6.03
CA ALA A 538 -5.81 21.33 5.43
C ALA A 538 -6.03 21.16 3.91
N GLY A 539 -5.11 20.53 3.21
CA GLY A 539 -5.24 20.21 1.78
C GLY A 539 -6.31 19.17 1.49
N HIS A 540 -6.58 18.25 2.42
CA HIS A 540 -7.68 17.30 2.30
C HIS A 540 -9.06 17.98 2.40
N CYS A 541 -9.14 19.15 3.05
CA CYS A 541 -10.35 19.98 3.03
C CYS A 541 -10.64 20.51 1.61
N LEU A 542 -9.60 20.78 0.81
CA LEU A 542 -9.75 21.12 -0.60
C LEU A 542 -10.24 19.92 -1.41
N PHE A 543 -9.64 18.75 -1.20
CA PHE A 543 -10.07 17.50 -1.84
C PHE A 543 -11.55 17.21 -1.57
N ALA A 544 -11.98 17.32 -0.34
CA ALA A 544 -13.36 17.13 0.08
C ALA A 544 -14.31 18.23 -0.43
N GLY A 545 -13.79 19.44 -0.71
CA GLY A 545 -14.55 20.59 -1.19
C GLY A 545 -15.34 21.33 -0.12
N ILE A 546 -14.96 21.20 1.17
CA ILE A 546 -15.57 21.94 2.27
C ILE A 546 -15.09 23.40 2.32
N ALA A 547 -13.85 23.66 1.87
CA ALA A 547 -13.29 25.01 1.83
C ALA A 547 -14.01 25.91 0.82
N THR A 548 -14.18 27.20 1.15
CA THR A 548 -14.61 28.22 0.19
C THR A 548 -13.48 28.52 -0.81
N ASP A 549 -13.79 29.11 -1.97
CA ASP A 549 -12.79 29.45 -2.98
C ASP A 549 -11.71 30.40 -2.44
N GLU A 550 -12.06 31.31 -1.53
CA GLU A 550 -11.13 32.22 -0.87
C GLU A 550 -10.20 31.45 0.07
N ARG A 551 -10.74 30.59 0.93
CA ARG A 551 -9.97 29.77 1.86
C ARG A 551 -9.08 28.77 1.09
N ALA A 552 -9.58 28.21 -0.01
CA ALA A 552 -8.82 27.30 -0.86
C ALA A 552 -7.56 27.97 -1.42
N ARG A 553 -7.64 29.23 -1.89
CA ARG A 553 -6.47 30.00 -2.35
C ARG A 553 -5.45 30.24 -1.23
N CYS A 554 -5.91 30.57 -0.04
CA CYS A 554 -5.04 30.78 1.12
C CYS A 554 -4.34 29.49 1.54
N VAL A 555 -5.07 28.37 1.66
CA VAL A 555 -4.51 27.06 1.98
C VAL A 555 -3.50 26.61 0.91
N ALA A 556 -3.82 26.79 -0.37
CA ALA A 556 -2.89 26.47 -1.45
C ALA A 556 -1.57 27.26 -1.36
N ALA A 557 -1.64 28.56 -1.09
CA ALA A 557 -0.46 29.39 -0.89
C ALA A 557 0.37 28.92 0.32
N THR A 558 -0.28 28.53 1.40
CA THR A 558 0.37 27.97 2.59
C THR A 558 1.05 26.63 2.31
N LEU A 559 0.40 25.72 1.57
CA LEU A 559 0.94 24.39 1.27
C LEU A 559 2.05 24.40 0.21
N THR A 560 2.07 25.41 -0.66
CA THR A 560 3.07 25.50 -1.75
C THR A 560 4.25 26.43 -1.47
N ASN A 561 4.29 27.05 -0.28
CA ASN A 561 5.45 27.84 0.17
C ASN A 561 6.64 26.94 0.60
N GLU A 562 7.84 27.51 0.77
CA GLU A 562 9.06 26.77 1.10
C GLU A 562 9.00 26.01 2.43
N ALA A 563 8.25 26.50 3.42
CA ALA A 563 8.12 25.84 4.70
C ALA A 563 7.31 24.54 4.60
N SER A 564 6.26 24.51 3.77
CA SER A 564 5.41 23.35 3.57
C SER A 564 5.86 22.48 2.40
N PHE A 565 6.45 23.06 1.35
CA PHE A 565 6.83 22.35 0.12
C PHE A 565 8.34 22.08 0.10
N SER A 566 8.71 20.79 0.10
CA SER A 566 10.13 20.37 0.16
C SER A 566 10.88 20.50 -1.17
N GLY A 567 10.17 20.70 -2.28
CA GLY A 567 10.69 20.56 -3.65
C GLY A 567 10.48 19.15 -4.22
N TRP A 568 10.18 18.17 -3.37
CA TRP A 568 9.80 16.80 -3.73
C TRP A 568 8.31 16.52 -3.49
N GLY A 569 7.61 17.42 -2.83
CA GLY A 569 6.21 17.33 -2.45
C GLY A 569 5.91 18.15 -1.21
N ILE A 570 4.63 18.18 -0.83
CA ILE A 570 4.13 18.84 0.38
C ILE A 570 4.47 17.97 1.59
N ARG A 571 5.06 18.59 2.60
CA ARG A 571 5.37 17.96 3.89
C ARG A 571 4.11 17.79 4.73
N THR A 572 4.07 16.75 5.52
CA THR A 572 2.96 16.52 6.46
C THR A 572 2.82 17.61 7.53
N VAL A 573 3.94 18.22 7.91
CA VAL A 573 4.03 19.37 8.83
C VAL A 573 4.99 20.40 8.26
N ALA A 574 4.66 21.68 8.33
CA ALA A 574 5.52 22.76 7.83
C ALA A 574 6.77 22.94 8.68
N ALA A 575 7.87 23.35 8.04
CA ALA A 575 9.21 23.35 8.66
C ALA A 575 9.37 24.29 9.86
N GLN A 576 8.48 25.27 10.06
CA GLN A 576 8.51 26.18 11.20
C GLN A 576 7.71 25.71 12.41
N GLU A 577 6.97 24.62 12.30
CA GLU A 577 6.10 24.13 13.38
C GLU A 577 6.91 23.37 14.45
N ALA A 578 6.43 23.39 15.70
CA ALA A 578 7.19 22.94 16.88
C ALA A 578 7.64 21.47 16.80
N ARG A 579 6.85 20.57 16.19
CA ARG A 579 7.20 19.16 16.05
C ARG A 579 7.73 18.79 14.68
N TYR A 580 8.09 19.76 13.85
CA TYR A 580 8.67 19.44 12.55
C TYR A 580 9.94 18.60 12.67
N ASN A 581 9.93 17.45 12.05
CA ASN A 581 11.09 16.59 11.88
C ASN A 581 10.99 15.88 10.52
N PRO A 582 11.85 16.21 9.54
CA PRO A 582 11.79 15.63 8.21
C PRO A 582 12.01 14.11 8.18
N MET A 583 12.51 13.52 9.25
CA MET A 583 12.73 12.09 9.45
C MET A 583 11.60 11.41 10.26
N SER A 584 10.59 12.17 10.71
CA SER A 584 9.44 11.61 11.40
C SER A 584 8.48 10.92 10.41
N TYR A 585 7.78 9.90 10.88
CA TYR A 585 6.79 9.19 10.08
C TYR A 585 5.64 10.11 9.63
N HIS A 586 5.06 10.94 10.54
CA HIS A 586 3.96 11.86 10.23
C HIS A 586 4.25 13.36 10.45
N ASN A 587 5.42 13.74 11.01
CA ASN A 587 5.66 15.11 11.43
C ASN A 587 6.68 15.85 10.56
N GLY A 588 6.65 15.67 9.24
CA GLY A 588 7.51 16.41 8.33
C GLY A 588 7.96 15.65 7.09
N SER A 589 7.62 14.38 6.95
CA SER A 589 7.82 13.52 5.76
C SER A 589 6.91 13.92 4.61
N VAL A 590 7.14 13.32 3.43
CA VAL A 590 6.32 13.47 2.22
C VAL A 590 5.68 12.13 1.90
N TRP A 591 4.34 12.13 1.74
CA TRP A 591 3.54 10.96 1.43
C TRP A 591 2.91 11.11 0.04
N PRO A 592 3.09 10.15 -0.87
CA PRO A 592 2.53 10.25 -2.22
C PRO A 592 1.01 10.38 -2.25
N HIS A 593 0.27 9.58 -1.45
CA HIS A 593 -1.20 9.64 -1.41
C HIS A 593 -1.72 10.98 -0.86
N ASP A 594 -1.12 11.50 0.21
CA ASP A 594 -1.44 12.80 0.80
C ASP A 594 -1.30 13.91 -0.25
N ASN A 595 -0.17 13.91 -0.96
CA ASN A 595 0.10 14.83 -2.05
C ASN A 595 -0.87 14.64 -3.23
N ALA A 596 -1.29 13.40 -3.53
CA ALA A 596 -2.23 13.14 -4.61
C ALA A 596 -3.64 13.66 -4.27
N LEU A 597 -4.11 13.45 -3.04
CA LEU A 597 -5.38 14.02 -2.57
C LEU A 597 -5.35 15.55 -2.59
N ILE A 598 -4.25 16.15 -2.11
CA ILE A 598 -4.06 17.61 -2.15
C ILE A 598 -4.02 18.11 -3.60
N GLY A 599 -3.27 17.45 -4.49
CA GLY A 599 -3.21 17.81 -5.92
C GLY A 599 -4.57 17.77 -6.59
N ALA A 600 -5.39 16.75 -6.27
CA ALA A 600 -6.78 16.66 -6.74
C ALA A 600 -7.66 17.77 -6.17
N GLY A 601 -7.47 18.12 -4.89
CA GLY A 601 -8.16 19.24 -4.23
C GLY A 601 -7.81 20.60 -4.85
N LEU A 602 -6.54 20.84 -5.12
CA LEU A 602 -6.06 22.05 -5.82
C LEU A 602 -6.69 22.15 -7.21
N ALA A 603 -6.64 21.07 -7.99
CA ALA A 603 -7.22 21.04 -9.33
C ALA A 603 -8.75 21.27 -9.30
N ARG A 604 -9.46 20.68 -8.33
CA ARG A 604 -10.90 20.90 -8.12
C ARG A 604 -11.22 22.36 -7.82
N SER A 605 -10.35 23.04 -7.08
CA SER A 605 -10.50 24.46 -6.71
C SER A 605 -10.04 25.43 -7.83
N GLY A 606 -9.73 24.92 -9.03
CA GLY A 606 -9.25 25.75 -10.16
C GLY A 606 -7.78 26.12 -10.07
N LEU A 607 -7.04 25.67 -9.05
CA LEU A 607 -5.63 25.98 -8.80
C LEU A 607 -4.72 24.98 -9.54
N LYS A 608 -4.81 25.02 -10.88
CA LYS A 608 -4.19 24.01 -11.75
C LYS A 608 -2.66 24.07 -11.76
N ASN A 609 -2.07 25.28 -11.64
CA ASN A 609 -0.61 25.44 -11.62
C ASN A 609 -0.01 24.84 -10.35
N GLU A 610 -0.67 25.02 -9.20
CA GLU A 610 -0.27 24.45 -7.93
C GLU A 610 -0.41 22.91 -7.96
N ALA A 611 -1.47 22.39 -8.57
CA ALA A 611 -1.63 20.96 -8.81
C ALA A 611 -0.51 20.41 -9.69
N ALA A 612 -0.20 21.06 -10.81
CA ALA A 612 0.89 20.67 -11.72
C ALA A 612 2.25 20.68 -11.03
N LYS A 613 2.50 21.62 -10.09
CA LYS A 613 3.72 21.68 -9.28
C LYS A 613 3.85 20.43 -8.40
N VAL A 614 2.77 19.97 -7.77
CA VAL A 614 2.77 18.74 -6.96
C VAL A 614 3.03 17.50 -7.83
N VAL A 615 2.38 17.41 -9.00
CA VAL A 615 2.59 16.31 -9.96
C VAL A 615 4.05 16.23 -10.39
N THR A 616 4.64 17.37 -10.78
CA THR A 616 6.03 17.46 -11.23
C THR A 616 6.99 17.02 -10.10
N ALA A 617 6.74 17.45 -8.87
CA ALA A 617 7.60 17.13 -7.74
C ALA A 617 7.61 15.62 -7.43
N LEU A 618 6.46 14.96 -7.44
CA LEU A 618 6.39 13.51 -7.22
C LEU A 618 6.95 12.71 -8.40
N PHE A 619 6.72 13.18 -9.63
CA PHE A 619 7.36 12.57 -10.79
C PHE A 619 8.87 12.68 -10.71
N ASP A 620 9.41 13.86 -10.44
CA ASP A 620 10.86 14.07 -10.25
C ASP A 620 11.40 13.15 -9.14
N ALA A 621 10.67 13.02 -8.01
CA ALA A 621 11.06 12.11 -6.95
C ALA A 621 11.12 10.66 -7.43
N SER A 622 10.15 10.20 -8.24
CA SER A 622 10.08 8.83 -8.73
C SER A 622 11.32 8.42 -9.54
N LEU A 623 12.00 9.37 -10.20
CA LEU A 623 13.19 9.13 -11.00
C LEU A 623 14.39 8.64 -10.17
N PHE A 624 14.40 8.91 -8.88
CA PHE A 624 15.47 8.53 -7.95
C PHE A 624 15.18 7.24 -7.20
N PHE A 625 13.93 6.76 -7.22
CA PHE A 625 13.58 5.51 -6.59
C PHE A 625 13.78 4.33 -7.55
N GLU A 626 14.24 3.21 -7.00
CA GLU A 626 14.42 1.99 -7.79
C GLU A 626 13.11 1.56 -8.44
N LEU A 627 13.16 1.18 -9.70
CA LEU A 627 12.00 0.81 -10.52
C LEU A 627 10.99 1.95 -10.72
N HIS A 628 11.35 3.21 -10.51
CA HIS A 628 10.43 4.35 -10.46
C HIS A 628 9.27 4.18 -9.45
N ARG A 629 9.43 3.30 -8.46
CA ARG A 629 8.43 2.98 -7.46
C ARG A 629 8.47 3.99 -6.33
N LEU A 630 7.43 4.81 -6.19
CA LEU A 630 7.28 5.63 -5.00
C LEU A 630 6.99 4.74 -3.78
N PRO A 631 7.74 4.91 -2.69
CA PRO A 631 7.46 4.21 -1.43
C PRO A 631 6.23 4.81 -0.74
N GLU A 632 5.81 4.21 0.35
CA GLU A 632 4.77 4.73 1.24
C GLU A 632 5.00 6.18 1.62
N LEU A 633 6.23 6.51 2.03
CA LEU A 633 6.69 7.86 2.34
C LEU A 633 8.20 7.97 2.13
N PHE A 634 8.69 9.20 2.12
CA PHE A 634 10.11 9.52 2.17
C PHE A 634 10.36 10.75 3.03
N CYS A 635 11.59 10.94 3.48
CA CYS A 635 11.96 12.05 4.38
C CYS A 635 11.70 13.42 3.73
N GLY A 636 11.22 14.38 4.52
CA GLY A 636 10.81 15.71 4.04
C GLY A 636 11.91 16.76 3.99
N PHE A 637 13.18 16.36 3.80
CA PHE A 637 14.27 17.31 3.60
C PHE A 637 14.03 18.17 2.35
N ALA A 638 14.50 19.41 2.40
CA ALA A 638 14.46 20.30 1.24
C ALA A 638 15.27 19.70 0.08
N ARG A 639 14.78 19.86 -1.13
CA ARG A 639 15.46 19.43 -2.36
C ARG A 639 16.83 20.11 -2.50
N ARG A 640 17.86 19.29 -2.68
CA ARG A 640 19.24 19.73 -2.93
C ARG A 640 19.62 19.45 -4.38
N ALA A 641 20.37 20.35 -4.97
CA ALA A 641 20.78 20.20 -6.36
C ALA A 641 21.66 18.95 -6.53
N GLY A 642 21.33 18.11 -7.51
CA GLY A 642 22.07 16.88 -7.83
C GLY A 642 21.83 15.69 -6.89
N GLU A 643 20.97 15.84 -5.86
CA GLU A 643 20.63 14.78 -4.93
C GLU A 643 19.17 14.37 -5.10
N GLY A 644 18.86 13.08 -4.85
CA GLY A 644 17.50 12.57 -4.78
C GLY A 644 16.85 12.77 -3.40
N PRO A 645 15.56 12.43 -3.27
CA PRO A 645 14.88 12.44 -1.99
C PRO A 645 15.50 11.40 -1.03
N THR A 646 15.56 11.74 0.26
CA THR A 646 16.09 10.82 1.28
C THR A 646 15.04 9.74 1.58
N LEU A 647 15.47 8.49 1.53
CA LEU A 647 14.61 7.34 1.85
C LEU A 647 14.17 7.36 3.32
N TYR A 648 12.96 6.89 3.57
CA TYR A 648 12.52 6.51 4.90
C TYR A 648 12.75 4.99 5.06
N PRO A 649 13.65 4.53 5.96
CA PRO A 649 14.21 3.17 5.89
C PRO A 649 13.20 2.02 6.02
N VAL A 650 12.10 2.25 6.74
CA VAL A 650 11.09 1.22 7.02
C VAL A 650 9.79 1.43 6.23
N ALA A 651 9.75 2.39 5.30
CA ALA A 651 8.58 2.58 4.44
C ALA A 651 8.26 1.31 3.65
N CYS A 652 6.97 1.01 3.52
CA CYS A 652 6.52 -0.03 2.61
C CYS A 652 6.81 0.34 1.15
N ALA A 653 7.29 -0.64 0.39
CA ALA A 653 7.51 -0.52 -1.05
C ALA A 653 7.36 -1.92 -1.70
N PRO A 654 6.25 -2.18 -2.40
CA PRO A 654 5.19 -1.24 -2.80
C PRO A 654 4.18 -0.91 -1.69
N GLN A 655 3.47 0.22 -1.91
CA GLN A 655 2.31 0.65 -1.15
C GLN A 655 1.17 1.00 -2.11
N ALA A 656 -0.04 0.53 -1.85
CA ALA A 656 -1.16 0.62 -2.79
C ALA A 656 -1.56 2.06 -3.10
N TRP A 657 -1.76 2.90 -2.09
CA TRP A 657 -2.10 4.30 -2.28
C TRP A 657 -0.94 5.16 -2.84
N ALA A 658 0.32 4.75 -2.68
CA ALA A 658 1.43 5.42 -3.35
C ALA A 658 1.47 5.08 -4.85
N ALA A 659 1.10 3.85 -5.21
CA ALA A 659 0.94 3.44 -6.60
C ALA A 659 -0.30 4.09 -7.25
N GLY A 660 -1.43 4.18 -6.52
CA GLY A 660 -2.65 4.85 -6.97
C GLY A 660 -2.46 6.35 -7.21
N ALA A 661 -1.62 7.00 -6.42
CA ALA A 661 -1.36 8.44 -6.45
C ALA A 661 -1.03 8.97 -7.86
N ALA A 662 -0.25 8.23 -8.66
CA ALA A 662 0.10 8.62 -10.02
C ALA A 662 -1.14 8.84 -10.91
N PHE A 663 -2.16 8.01 -10.73
CA PHE A 663 -3.39 8.04 -11.54
C PHE A 663 -4.35 9.13 -11.09
N LEU A 664 -4.47 9.39 -9.78
CA LEU A 664 -5.26 10.50 -9.27
C LEU A 664 -4.65 11.84 -9.71
N LEU A 665 -3.33 11.96 -9.66
CA LEU A 665 -2.62 13.16 -10.12
C LEU A 665 -2.77 13.37 -11.63
N LEU A 666 -2.69 12.31 -12.44
CA LEU A 666 -2.96 12.39 -13.87
C LEU A 666 -4.40 12.83 -14.12
N GLN A 667 -5.38 12.22 -13.45
CA GLN A 667 -6.79 12.60 -13.53
C GLN A 667 -7.01 14.08 -13.17
N ALA A 668 -6.37 14.56 -12.12
CA ALA A 668 -6.43 15.94 -11.67
C ALA A 668 -5.91 16.95 -12.71
N CYS A 669 -4.78 16.63 -13.35
CA CYS A 669 -4.24 17.43 -14.44
C CYS A 669 -5.19 17.48 -15.65
N LEU A 670 -5.77 16.34 -16.01
CA LEU A 670 -6.72 16.25 -17.12
C LEU A 670 -8.08 16.91 -16.79
N GLY A 671 -8.36 17.20 -15.53
CA GLY A 671 -9.68 17.66 -15.11
C GLY A 671 -10.79 16.66 -15.47
N LEU A 672 -10.45 15.36 -15.55
CA LEU A 672 -11.31 14.32 -16.07
C LEU A 672 -12.32 13.86 -15.03
N ARG A 673 -13.61 13.94 -15.38
CA ARG A 673 -14.72 13.28 -14.67
C ARG A 673 -15.44 12.30 -15.60
N VAL A 674 -15.75 11.15 -15.05
CA VAL A 674 -16.50 10.10 -15.76
C VAL A 674 -17.87 9.97 -15.12
N LEU A 675 -18.90 10.36 -15.85
CA LEU A 675 -20.30 10.36 -15.42
C LEU A 675 -21.00 9.16 -16.08
N GLY A 676 -21.01 8.02 -15.39
CA GLY A 676 -21.49 6.75 -15.93
C GLY A 676 -22.98 6.76 -16.27
N PHE A 677 -23.79 7.38 -15.42
CA PHE A 677 -25.23 7.49 -15.66
C PHE A 677 -25.55 8.31 -16.93
N GLU A 678 -24.81 9.40 -17.17
CA GLU A 678 -24.96 10.26 -18.36
C GLU A 678 -24.21 9.71 -19.59
N ARG A 679 -23.43 8.62 -19.41
CA ARG A 679 -22.47 8.13 -20.42
C ARG A 679 -21.59 9.26 -20.97
N LYS A 680 -20.96 9.99 -20.06
CA LYS A 680 -20.25 11.24 -20.39
C LYS A 680 -18.86 11.26 -19.79
N LEU A 681 -17.90 11.68 -20.60
CA LEU A 681 -16.58 12.12 -20.17
C LEU A 681 -16.56 13.64 -20.18
N MET A 682 -16.17 14.24 -19.08
CA MET A 682 -16.06 15.69 -18.96
C MET A 682 -14.62 16.06 -18.60
N PHE A 683 -14.07 16.99 -19.35
CA PHE A 683 -12.76 17.59 -19.12
C PHE A 683 -12.96 19.04 -18.72
N SER A 684 -12.48 19.45 -17.54
CA SER A 684 -12.63 20.80 -17.00
C SER A 684 -11.25 21.45 -16.89
N GLY A 685 -10.94 22.40 -17.78
CA GLY A 685 -9.67 23.09 -17.80
C GLY A 685 -8.45 22.14 -17.74
N PRO A 686 -8.27 21.21 -18.70
CA PRO A 686 -7.14 20.28 -18.68
C PRO A 686 -5.81 21.03 -18.79
N VAL A 687 -4.81 20.61 -17.99
CA VAL A 687 -3.44 21.15 -18.03
C VAL A 687 -2.48 19.97 -18.07
N LEU A 688 -1.47 20.03 -18.92
CA LEU A 688 -0.36 19.08 -18.93
C LEU A 688 0.87 19.73 -18.28
N PRO A 689 1.50 19.09 -17.28
CA PRO A 689 2.79 19.52 -16.73
C PRO A 689 3.85 19.70 -17.83
N GLU A 690 4.87 20.53 -17.60
CA GLU A 690 5.86 20.90 -18.62
C GLU A 690 6.58 19.71 -19.26
N PHE A 691 6.76 18.64 -18.52
CA PHE A 691 7.41 17.41 -19.00
C PHE A 691 6.51 16.52 -19.88
N LEU A 692 5.22 16.89 -20.06
CA LEU A 692 4.26 16.16 -20.92
C LEU A 692 3.79 17.05 -22.09
N GLU A 693 4.05 16.61 -23.32
CA GLU A 693 3.49 17.22 -24.51
C GLU A 693 2.20 16.53 -24.97
N GLN A 694 2.10 15.23 -24.71
CA GLN A 694 0.98 14.42 -25.13
C GLN A 694 0.69 13.31 -24.10
N VAL A 695 -0.61 13.04 -23.92
CA VAL A 695 -1.13 11.89 -23.16
C VAL A 695 -2.14 11.16 -24.04
N THR A 696 -1.93 9.87 -24.26
CA THR A 696 -2.86 8.98 -24.96
C THR A 696 -3.44 7.98 -23.98
N ILE A 697 -4.76 7.89 -23.93
CA ILE A 697 -5.50 6.92 -23.10
C ILE A 697 -6.24 6.01 -24.08
N ARG A 698 -5.92 4.71 -24.06
CA ARG A 698 -6.62 3.70 -24.87
C ARG A 698 -7.49 2.83 -24.00
N ASN A 699 -8.56 2.33 -24.60
CA ASN A 699 -9.48 1.37 -23.98
C ASN A 699 -10.15 1.90 -22.69
N LEU A 700 -10.40 3.21 -22.57
CA LEU A 700 -11.14 3.77 -21.43
C LEU A 700 -12.62 3.38 -21.55
N ARG A 701 -13.12 2.60 -20.57
CA ARG A 701 -14.47 2.05 -20.57
C ARG A 701 -15.44 2.89 -19.74
N ILE A 702 -16.63 3.11 -20.30
CA ILE A 702 -17.77 3.76 -19.63
C ILE A 702 -19.01 2.89 -19.88
N GLY A 703 -19.35 2.05 -18.91
CA GLY A 703 -20.32 0.97 -19.13
C GLY A 703 -19.85 0.05 -20.25
N GLU A 704 -20.67 -0.13 -21.28
CA GLU A 704 -20.32 -0.93 -22.46
C GLU A 704 -19.58 -0.12 -23.55
N ALA A 705 -19.51 1.20 -23.40
CA ALA A 705 -18.78 2.05 -24.34
C ALA A 705 -17.28 2.06 -24.05
N CYS A 706 -16.48 2.25 -25.10
CA CYS A 706 -15.04 2.30 -25.05
C CYS A 706 -14.51 3.46 -25.91
N VAL A 707 -13.53 4.20 -25.40
CA VAL A 707 -12.92 5.33 -26.11
C VAL A 707 -11.40 5.31 -26.02
N ASP A 708 -10.76 5.72 -27.11
CA ASP A 708 -9.35 6.07 -27.16
C ASP A 708 -9.24 7.57 -27.37
N LEU A 709 -8.42 8.24 -26.56
CA LEU A 709 -8.26 9.67 -26.54
C LEU A 709 -6.78 10.05 -26.66
N SER A 710 -6.51 11.19 -27.31
CA SER A 710 -5.21 11.85 -27.26
C SER A 710 -5.38 13.28 -26.81
N LEU A 711 -4.65 13.67 -25.79
CA LEU A 711 -4.60 15.01 -25.24
C LEU A 711 -3.22 15.58 -25.57
N THR A 712 -3.17 16.70 -26.30
CA THR A 712 -1.92 17.30 -26.76
C THR A 712 -1.86 18.74 -26.32
N ARG A 713 -0.71 19.16 -25.76
CA ARG A 713 -0.46 20.55 -25.39
C ARG A 713 -0.41 21.43 -26.65
N ASN A 714 -1.15 22.51 -26.63
CA ASN A 714 -1.15 23.54 -27.68
C ASN A 714 -1.02 24.93 -27.05
N LYS A 715 0.22 25.41 -26.90
CA LYS A 715 0.56 26.67 -26.21
C LYS A 715 0.03 26.65 -24.76
N GLU A 716 -1.04 27.40 -24.47
CA GLU A 716 -1.66 27.51 -23.12
C GLU A 716 -2.82 26.52 -22.91
N ASP A 717 -3.29 25.84 -23.98
CA ASP A 717 -4.44 24.94 -23.96
C ASP A 717 -4.06 23.48 -24.19
N VAL A 718 -4.98 22.58 -23.89
CA VAL A 718 -4.87 21.14 -24.18
C VAL A 718 -5.94 20.75 -25.18
N ARG A 719 -5.51 20.36 -26.38
CA ARG A 719 -6.38 19.82 -27.42
C ARG A 719 -6.71 18.37 -27.11
N ILE A 720 -7.98 17.99 -27.22
CA ILE A 720 -8.47 16.63 -27.02
C ILE A 720 -8.97 16.07 -28.36
N ASP A 721 -8.33 14.99 -28.81
CA ASP A 721 -8.72 14.26 -30.02
C ASP A 721 -9.29 12.89 -29.65
N VAL A 722 -10.40 12.52 -30.24
CA VAL A 722 -11.02 11.20 -30.10
C VAL A 722 -10.47 10.28 -31.19
N LEU A 723 -9.58 9.36 -30.82
CA LEU A 723 -8.92 8.45 -31.74
C LEU A 723 -9.85 7.29 -32.15
N ARG A 724 -10.61 6.77 -31.19
CA ARG A 724 -11.59 5.70 -31.39
C ARG A 724 -12.75 5.89 -30.42
N LYS A 725 -13.96 5.62 -30.92
CA LYS A 725 -15.17 5.62 -30.11
C LYS A 725 -16.05 4.42 -30.48
N GLN A 726 -16.36 3.59 -29.51
CA GLN A 726 -17.29 2.46 -29.64
C GLN A 726 -18.40 2.63 -28.60
N GLY A 727 -19.64 2.47 -29.03
CA GLY A 727 -20.81 2.68 -28.19
C GLY A 727 -21.20 4.15 -28.01
N ASP A 728 -22.24 4.37 -27.18
CA ASP A 728 -22.78 5.70 -26.93
C ASP A 728 -22.10 6.34 -25.72
N VAL A 729 -21.28 7.35 -25.98
CA VAL A 729 -20.62 8.17 -24.94
C VAL A 729 -20.46 9.61 -25.44
N LYS A 730 -20.72 10.58 -24.57
CA LYS A 730 -20.53 12.01 -24.84
C LYS A 730 -19.18 12.47 -24.27
N ILE A 731 -18.44 13.25 -25.04
CA ILE A 731 -17.19 13.86 -24.62
C ILE A 731 -17.40 15.36 -24.61
N VAL A 732 -17.19 15.99 -23.45
CA VAL A 732 -17.46 17.42 -23.22
C VAL A 732 -16.22 18.05 -22.61
N VAL A 733 -15.79 19.15 -23.20
CA VAL A 733 -14.73 20.01 -22.66
C VAL A 733 -15.42 21.27 -22.09
N VAL A 734 -15.09 21.61 -20.86
CA VAL A 734 -15.54 22.82 -20.16
C VAL A 734 -14.29 23.64 -19.90
N GLU A 735 -14.28 24.86 -20.41
CA GLU A 735 -13.21 25.85 -20.18
C GLU A 735 -13.24 26.38 -18.74
#